data_0a9f70dc27622f29ed03fe4be9955315
#
_entry.id   0a9f70dc27622f29ed03fe4be9955315
#
_cell.length_a   1.000
_cell.length_b   1.000
_cell.length_c   1.000
_cell.angle_alpha   90.00
_cell.angle_beta   90.00
_cell.angle_gamma   90.00
#
_symmetry.space_group_name_H-M   'P 1'
#
loop_
_entity.id
_entity.type
_entity.pdbx_description
1 polymer ?
#
loop_
_entity_poly.entity_id
_entity_poly.type
_entity_poly.pdbx_seq_one_letter_code
_entity_poly.pdbx_strand_id
1 'polypeptide(L)'
;MYSFKNIEWGRLVLIAAILVYVVYFGMAYYTFTHMPPIPDEVVTKGGRILFTGDDIIQGKILAQKYGLLDYGSVLGFGGYFGIDYTSYTLAIIAKEAGWSPTLIQLKNASNNDEINRIREILAVSFDPQYTTLLEYTKGRVVVSDDFGRGFDAAVNYFTRFFGSKAESVGLKPNLITDNESVRKIVAFFTWTAMIALAGYTNGFPYMPGLVEPHLDVVQATWVTFLIFIIAVMIAAGYIMIKFIDLWREPRIRVDLPPPDDVQRLALLGMALAVLGLSIQGLLGGYVMHKYTDPETLYGIKGINSILPYNVARGLHYNLAVLWLVISWVSFSLFALPYLGVRISRRQAFLVLGAGVLTAVGILLGLWASYLRLIPDPYWFIIGSQGRPVISQGSLYLILIAVLAWYLSYLFYKASRIGPEVTRPFSKILSIALAGTGVGAFIGSLPITAPWPHFVVDEYFRWITIHAFVEGFWPPIVVTIMVLLLVLTGVVPPALGLAVAGLDAVLEIATGMIGTAHHYYWGGQPTMWLYVGAVFSTLEALPLGFLIAYSLILWRRGGLTNELQKTIVTFITVAGIGGGVGVIGFGAGLINMPIINYYIHGTQGTMVHAHLAMPLSYGVPTMLMWIVAFYLSGGFGDSWLRRFRYAIVVFAAGFYIQAFLSLMPLMIKQFSLVTSFGYWSIKGIETPWGGIGIWEMPDVKTFVGLRFIGDVIAAIAIAVFLIPMWLKLPKIVILKR
;
A
#
# COMPACT_ATOMS: atom_id res chain seq x y z
N MET A 1 -21.26 -35.97 -8.22
CA MET A 1 -21.00 -34.53 -8.10
C MET A 1 -20.34 -34.30 -6.75
N TYR A 2 -19.09 -33.82 -6.69
CA TYR A 2 -18.45 -33.45 -5.45
C TYR A 2 -19.21 -32.26 -4.84
N SER A 3 -19.76 -32.47 -3.65
CA SER A 3 -20.44 -31.40 -2.90
C SER A 3 -19.38 -30.51 -2.24
N PHE A 4 -19.55 -29.19 -2.26
CA PHE A 4 -18.72 -28.24 -1.52
C PHE A 4 -18.58 -28.54 -0.03
N LYS A 5 -19.50 -29.31 0.54
CA LYS A 5 -19.47 -29.81 1.92
C LYS A 5 -18.25 -30.69 2.21
N ASN A 6 -17.71 -31.37 1.18
CA ASN A 6 -16.62 -32.34 1.32
C ASN A 6 -15.23 -31.76 1.00
N ILE A 7 -15.14 -30.46 0.68
CA ILE A 7 -13.88 -29.80 0.38
C ILE A 7 -13.12 -29.49 1.66
N GLU A 8 -11.90 -29.98 1.76
CA GLU A 8 -10.97 -29.60 2.82
C GLU A 8 -10.34 -28.24 2.54
N TRP A 9 -11.12 -27.15 2.69
CA TRP A 9 -10.70 -25.79 2.39
C TRP A 9 -9.34 -25.42 3.02
N GLY A 10 -9.12 -25.79 4.28
CA GLY A 10 -7.83 -25.50 4.93
C GLY A 10 -6.64 -26.21 4.28
N ARG A 11 -6.85 -27.33 3.56
CA ARG A 11 -5.77 -27.99 2.80
C ARG A 11 -5.49 -27.21 1.51
N LEU A 12 -6.53 -26.77 0.79
CA LEU A 12 -6.38 -25.96 -0.41
C LEU A 12 -5.71 -24.61 -0.13
N VAL A 13 -6.12 -23.94 0.95
CA VAL A 13 -5.51 -22.68 1.41
C VAL A 13 -4.02 -22.89 1.74
N LEU A 14 -3.65 -23.99 2.40
CA LEU A 14 -2.25 -24.31 2.68
C LEU A 14 -1.44 -24.56 1.41
N ILE A 15 -2.01 -25.29 0.45
CA ILE A 15 -1.36 -25.53 -0.85
C ILE A 15 -1.14 -24.22 -1.58
N ALA A 16 -2.16 -23.35 -1.65
CA ALA A 16 -2.04 -22.02 -2.25
C ALA A 16 -0.94 -21.19 -1.57
N ALA A 17 -0.91 -21.16 -0.22
CA ALA A 17 0.09 -20.41 0.55
C ALA A 17 1.53 -20.90 0.32
N ILE A 18 1.73 -22.20 0.14
CA ILE A 18 3.06 -22.74 -0.19
C ILE A 18 3.44 -22.43 -1.63
N LEU A 19 2.52 -22.66 -2.56
CA LEU A 19 2.78 -22.49 -3.99
C LEU A 19 3.14 -21.04 -4.35
N VAL A 20 2.49 -20.03 -3.77
CA VAL A 20 2.80 -18.63 -4.09
C VAL A 20 4.24 -18.28 -3.71
N TYR A 21 4.74 -18.71 -2.56
CA TYR A 21 6.12 -18.45 -2.19
C TYR A 21 7.11 -19.23 -3.07
N VAL A 22 6.80 -20.47 -3.45
CA VAL A 22 7.63 -21.24 -4.39
C VAL A 22 7.70 -20.54 -5.74
N VAL A 23 6.58 -20.05 -6.26
CA VAL A 23 6.52 -19.27 -7.50
C VAL A 23 7.38 -18.02 -7.38
N TYR A 24 7.24 -17.26 -6.30
CA TYR A 24 8.03 -16.03 -6.12
C TYR A 24 9.52 -16.27 -6.05
N PHE A 25 9.98 -17.31 -5.34
CA PHE A 25 11.41 -17.64 -5.30
C PHE A 25 11.93 -18.08 -6.68
N GLY A 26 11.15 -18.83 -7.46
CA GLY A 26 11.48 -19.17 -8.83
C GLY A 26 11.56 -17.95 -9.75
N MET A 27 10.57 -17.06 -9.65
CA MET A 27 10.49 -15.83 -10.45
C MET A 27 11.55 -14.78 -10.03
N ALA A 28 12.03 -14.81 -8.79
CA ALA A 28 13.14 -13.98 -8.32
C ALA A 28 14.42 -14.25 -9.14
N TYR A 29 14.75 -15.50 -9.38
CA TYR A 29 15.90 -15.87 -10.19
C TYR A 29 15.81 -15.27 -11.60
N TYR A 30 14.65 -15.42 -12.27
CA TYR A 30 14.43 -14.83 -13.58
C TYR A 30 14.54 -13.30 -13.56
N THR A 31 13.90 -12.65 -12.58
CA THR A 31 13.94 -11.19 -12.44
C THR A 31 15.36 -10.67 -12.26
N PHE A 32 16.15 -11.31 -11.39
CA PHE A 32 17.49 -10.84 -11.05
C PHE A 32 18.53 -11.12 -12.14
N THR A 33 18.25 -12.07 -13.03
CA THR A 33 19.09 -12.32 -14.22
C THR A 33 18.74 -11.43 -15.40
N HIS A 34 17.60 -10.70 -15.33
CA HIS A 34 17.12 -9.78 -16.41
C HIS A 34 16.89 -8.34 -15.90
N MET A 35 17.45 -7.98 -14.76
CA MET A 35 17.35 -6.61 -14.23
C MET A 35 18.30 -5.66 -15.00
N PRO A 36 18.04 -4.33 -14.95
CA PRO A 36 18.89 -3.33 -15.59
C PRO A 36 20.33 -3.40 -15.09
N PRO A 37 21.34 -3.25 -15.97
CA PRO A 37 22.74 -3.21 -15.54
C PRO A 37 23.05 -1.93 -14.78
N ILE A 38 23.93 -2.02 -13.79
CA ILE A 38 24.62 -0.87 -13.21
C ILE A 38 25.98 -0.79 -13.90
N PRO A 39 26.35 0.29 -14.62
CA PRO A 39 27.64 0.41 -15.28
C PRO A 39 28.75 0.57 -14.24
N ASP A 40 29.97 0.08 -14.54
CA ASP A 40 31.15 0.36 -13.71
C ASP A 40 31.41 1.86 -13.62
N GLU A 41 31.29 2.54 -14.76
CA GLU A 41 31.45 3.99 -14.86
C GLU A 41 30.60 4.58 -15.99
N VAL A 42 30.16 5.82 -15.81
CA VAL A 42 29.55 6.64 -16.85
C VAL A 42 30.51 7.78 -17.19
N VAL A 43 30.89 7.86 -18.46
CA VAL A 43 31.89 8.81 -18.94
C VAL A 43 31.36 9.63 -20.11
N THR A 44 31.84 10.87 -20.27
CA THR A 44 31.57 11.68 -21.47
C THR A 44 32.42 11.25 -22.64
N LYS A 45 32.04 11.63 -23.86
CA LYS A 45 32.88 11.44 -25.07
C LYS A 45 34.27 12.06 -24.92
N GLY A 46 34.41 13.14 -24.15
CA GLY A 46 35.67 13.75 -23.76
C GLY A 46 36.50 12.98 -22.74
N GLY A 47 36.02 11.81 -22.25
CA GLY A 47 36.74 10.94 -21.32
C GLY A 47 36.59 11.31 -19.84
N ARG A 48 35.75 12.31 -19.50
CA ARG A 48 35.50 12.68 -18.09
C ARG A 48 34.55 11.67 -17.44
N ILE A 49 34.95 11.06 -16.30
CA ILE A 49 34.07 10.23 -15.47
C ILE A 49 33.06 11.14 -14.79
N LEU A 50 31.80 10.87 -14.99
CA LEU A 50 30.69 11.56 -14.33
C LEU A 50 30.37 10.93 -12.95
N PHE A 51 30.22 9.64 -12.93
CA PHE A 51 29.97 8.84 -11.71
C PHE A 51 30.25 7.36 -11.99
N THR A 52 30.36 6.59 -10.91
CA THR A 52 30.65 5.16 -10.95
C THR A 52 29.42 4.33 -10.56
N GLY A 53 29.48 3.01 -10.72
CA GLY A 53 28.46 2.09 -10.23
C GLY A 53 28.31 2.12 -8.72
N ASP A 54 29.42 2.32 -7.98
CA ASP A 54 29.36 2.51 -6.53
C ASP A 54 28.61 3.79 -6.13
N ASP A 55 28.80 4.89 -6.87
CA ASP A 55 28.06 6.13 -6.63
C ASP A 55 26.54 5.94 -6.83
N ILE A 56 26.10 5.11 -7.80
CA ILE A 56 24.70 4.78 -8.01
C ILE A 56 24.17 4.02 -6.81
N ILE A 57 24.89 2.99 -6.34
CA ILE A 57 24.50 2.15 -5.19
C ILE A 57 24.45 2.99 -3.94
N GLN A 58 25.48 3.76 -3.64
CA GLN A 58 25.51 4.65 -2.47
C GLN A 58 24.44 5.74 -2.56
N GLY A 59 24.18 6.27 -3.75
CA GLY A 59 23.11 7.24 -3.98
C GLY A 59 21.73 6.71 -3.65
N LYS A 60 21.44 5.46 -4.03
CA LYS A 60 20.18 4.78 -3.61
C LYS A 60 20.08 4.66 -2.09
N ILE A 61 21.14 4.19 -1.44
CA ILE A 61 21.18 4.02 0.02
C ILE A 61 20.98 5.38 0.73
N LEU A 62 21.64 6.44 0.24
CA LEU A 62 21.48 7.79 0.77
C LEU A 62 20.07 8.32 0.55
N ALA A 63 19.46 8.11 -0.62
CA ALA A 63 18.06 8.50 -0.86
C ALA A 63 17.10 7.84 0.13
N GLN A 64 17.29 6.57 0.45
CA GLN A 64 16.53 5.85 1.47
C GLN A 64 16.81 6.40 2.87
N LYS A 65 18.07 6.61 3.22
CA LYS A 65 18.54 7.12 4.52
C LYS A 65 17.95 8.50 4.87
N TYR A 66 17.79 9.37 3.87
CA TYR A 66 17.18 10.69 4.03
C TYR A 66 15.65 10.69 3.86
N GLY A 67 15.03 9.54 3.61
CA GLY A 67 13.59 9.44 3.42
C GLY A 67 13.08 10.17 2.17
N LEU A 68 13.91 10.28 1.12
CA LEU A 68 13.56 11.03 -0.09
C LEU A 68 12.42 10.36 -0.86
N LEU A 69 12.27 9.03 -0.76
CA LEU A 69 11.17 8.31 -1.40
C LEU A 69 9.82 8.49 -0.68
N ASP A 70 9.81 8.97 0.56
CA ASP A 70 8.59 9.41 1.24
C ASP A 70 8.21 10.87 0.91
N TYR A 71 9.12 11.62 0.26
CA TYR A 71 8.86 12.97 -0.22
C TYR A 71 8.49 12.99 -1.72
N GLY A 72 9.41 12.56 -2.57
CA GLY A 72 9.28 12.45 -4.02
C GLY A 72 9.27 10.99 -4.49
N SER A 73 9.50 10.77 -5.77
CA SER A 73 9.47 9.42 -6.36
C SER A 73 10.63 9.19 -7.33
N VAL A 74 10.89 7.91 -7.59
CA VAL A 74 11.80 7.43 -8.64
C VAL A 74 10.97 6.52 -9.55
N LEU A 75 10.94 6.77 -10.85
CA LEU A 75 10.11 6.04 -11.82
C LEU A 75 8.61 5.99 -11.38
N GLY A 76 8.13 7.01 -10.68
CA GLY A 76 6.80 7.04 -10.10
C GLY A 76 6.66 6.35 -8.73
N PHE A 77 7.61 5.52 -8.31
CA PHE A 77 7.61 4.87 -6.99
C PHE A 77 8.02 5.84 -5.90
N GLY A 78 7.11 6.16 -4.98
CA GLY A 78 7.44 7.05 -3.86
C GLY A 78 6.31 7.93 -3.40
N GLY A 79 6.67 9.13 -2.93
CA GLY A 79 5.75 10.17 -2.49
C GLY A 79 5.00 10.81 -3.65
N TYR A 80 3.84 11.40 -3.32
CA TYR A 80 2.95 12.01 -4.33
C TYR A 80 3.02 13.54 -4.35
N PHE A 81 3.71 14.14 -3.40
CA PHE A 81 3.83 15.59 -3.25
C PHE A 81 5.08 16.14 -3.94
N GLY A 82 6.25 15.64 -3.54
CA GLY A 82 7.54 16.07 -4.08
C GLY A 82 7.72 15.65 -5.54
N ILE A 83 8.76 16.15 -6.17
CA ILE A 83 9.09 15.89 -7.57
C ILE A 83 9.34 14.40 -7.83
N ASP A 84 9.15 13.95 -9.08
CA ASP A 84 9.69 12.68 -9.54
C ASP A 84 11.17 12.89 -9.93
N TYR A 85 12.06 12.30 -9.15
CA TYR A 85 13.49 12.53 -9.30
C TYR A 85 14.04 12.03 -10.63
N THR A 86 13.50 10.94 -11.17
CA THR A 86 13.88 10.39 -12.47
C THR A 86 13.58 11.37 -13.59
N SER A 87 12.31 11.75 -13.73
CA SER A 87 11.85 12.62 -14.80
C SER A 87 12.39 14.05 -14.66
N TYR A 88 12.52 14.52 -13.42
CA TYR A 88 13.02 15.85 -13.14
C TYR A 88 14.54 16.00 -13.47
N THR A 89 15.33 14.98 -13.13
CA THR A 89 16.75 14.91 -13.51
C THR A 89 16.90 14.88 -15.03
N LEU A 90 16.07 14.05 -15.70
CA LEU A 90 16.03 14.00 -17.16
C LEU A 90 15.69 15.37 -17.77
N ALA A 91 14.70 16.07 -17.21
CA ALA A 91 14.29 17.39 -17.70
C ALA A 91 15.40 18.44 -17.52
N ILE A 92 16.17 18.41 -16.43
CA ILE A 92 17.31 19.30 -16.22
C ILE A 92 18.42 19.02 -17.24
N ILE A 93 18.76 17.74 -17.46
CA ILE A 93 19.75 17.32 -18.45
C ILE A 93 19.34 17.80 -19.85
N ALA A 94 18.07 17.60 -20.19
CA ALA A 94 17.51 18.01 -21.44
C ALA A 94 17.55 19.55 -21.65
N LYS A 95 17.25 20.31 -20.61
CA LYS A 95 17.31 21.78 -20.61
C LYS A 95 18.71 22.27 -20.94
N GLU A 96 19.75 21.71 -20.33
CA GLU A 96 21.14 22.08 -20.58
C GLU A 96 21.60 21.69 -22.01
N ALA A 97 20.98 20.69 -22.61
CA ALA A 97 21.17 20.30 -23.99
C ALA A 97 20.40 21.18 -24.99
N GLY A 98 19.75 22.25 -24.51
CA GLY A 98 18.98 23.19 -25.33
C GLY A 98 17.49 22.82 -25.49
N TRP A 99 16.96 21.94 -24.65
CA TRP A 99 15.55 21.61 -24.70
C TRP A 99 14.68 22.73 -24.17
N SER A 100 13.63 23.04 -24.93
CA SER A 100 12.55 23.95 -24.52
C SER A 100 11.38 23.17 -23.86
N PRO A 101 10.64 23.78 -22.89
CA PRO A 101 9.39 23.22 -22.37
C PRO A 101 8.32 22.94 -23.43
N THR A 102 8.47 23.50 -24.60
CA THR A 102 7.59 23.30 -25.77
C THR A 102 7.84 21.98 -26.51
N LEU A 103 8.59 21.06 -25.93
CA LEU A 103 8.92 19.76 -26.52
C LEU A 103 7.72 18.91 -26.87
N ILE A 104 6.62 19.08 -26.16
CA ILE A 104 5.38 18.37 -26.47
C ILE A 104 4.69 18.98 -27.66
N GLN A 105 4.90 20.28 -27.92
CA GLN A 105 4.57 20.86 -29.22
C GLN A 105 5.43 20.25 -30.33
N LEU A 106 6.62 19.72 -30.01
CA LEU A 106 7.49 19.00 -30.97
C LEU A 106 6.94 17.62 -31.39
N LYS A 107 6.08 16.97 -30.59
CA LYS A 107 5.31 15.80 -31.06
C LYS A 107 4.41 16.12 -32.26
N ASN A 108 3.97 17.37 -32.37
CA ASN A 108 3.13 17.89 -33.47
C ASN A 108 3.91 18.72 -34.46
N ALA A 109 5.21 18.94 -34.22
CA ALA A 109 6.02 19.76 -35.12
C ALA A 109 6.71 18.90 -36.18
N SER A 110 6.66 19.37 -37.41
CA SER A 110 7.25 18.76 -38.61
C SER A 110 8.78 18.77 -38.61
N ASN A 111 9.46 19.15 -37.53
CA ASN A 111 10.94 19.24 -37.51
C ASN A 111 11.53 18.01 -36.79
N ASN A 112 11.68 16.92 -37.56
CA ASN A 112 12.29 15.67 -37.13
C ASN A 112 13.74 15.81 -36.64
N ASP A 113 14.48 16.81 -37.08
CA ASP A 113 15.91 16.95 -36.79
C ASP A 113 16.17 17.35 -35.34
N GLU A 114 15.35 18.21 -34.77
CA GLU A 114 15.46 18.59 -33.35
C GLU A 114 15.06 17.45 -32.42
N ILE A 115 14.02 16.70 -32.76
CA ILE A 115 13.60 15.50 -32.04
C ILE A 115 14.68 14.42 -32.07
N ASN A 116 15.30 14.20 -33.24
CA ASN A 116 16.36 13.22 -33.40
C ASN A 116 17.62 13.62 -32.64
N ARG A 117 18.02 14.89 -32.72
CA ARG A 117 19.14 15.43 -31.93
C ARG A 117 18.97 15.20 -30.44
N ILE A 118 17.78 15.41 -29.93
CA ILE A 118 17.44 15.22 -28.52
C ILE A 118 17.45 13.73 -28.13
N ARG A 119 16.89 12.88 -28.99
CA ARG A 119 16.97 11.43 -28.83
C ARG A 119 18.41 10.95 -28.79
N GLU A 120 19.26 11.49 -29.64
CA GLU A 120 20.71 11.20 -29.66
C GLU A 120 21.41 11.63 -28.36
N ILE A 121 21.07 12.80 -27.80
CA ILE A 121 21.65 13.31 -26.56
C ILE A 121 21.22 12.43 -25.36
N LEU A 122 19.97 12.00 -25.36
CA LEU A 122 19.42 11.18 -24.31
C LEU A 122 19.54 9.67 -24.56
N ALA A 123 19.91 9.27 -25.80
CA ALA A 123 20.11 7.88 -26.14
C ALA A 123 21.29 7.32 -25.34
N VAL A 124 20.98 6.51 -24.38
CA VAL A 124 21.94 5.77 -23.59
C VAL A 124 21.84 4.31 -23.99
N SER A 125 22.91 3.76 -24.58
CA SER A 125 23.03 2.35 -24.84
C SER A 125 23.93 1.72 -23.78
N PHE A 126 23.39 0.76 -23.05
CA PHE A 126 24.20 -0.12 -22.19
C PHE A 126 24.79 -1.24 -23.02
N ASP A 127 26.01 -1.66 -22.69
CA ASP A 127 26.57 -2.90 -23.23
C ASP A 127 25.63 -4.06 -22.85
N PRO A 128 25.16 -4.86 -23.80
CA PRO A 128 24.22 -5.95 -23.56
C PRO A 128 24.79 -7.12 -22.72
N GLN A 129 25.99 -7.03 -22.22
CA GLN A 129 26.55 -8.03 -21.32
C GLN A 129 25.88 -7.93 -19.94
N TYR A 130 25.01 -8.91 -19.67
CA TYR A 130 24.19 -8.98 -18.47
C TYR A 130 24.99 -9.10 -17.18
N THR A 131 24.49 -8.41 -16.14
CA THR A 131 24.90 -8.65 -14.76
C THR A 131 24.42 -10.03 -14.30
N THR A 132 25.28 -10.77 -13.62
CA THR A 132 24.87 -11.96 -12.86
C THR A 132 24.38 -11.54 -11.48
N LEU A 133 23.70 -12.45 -10.75
CA LEU A 133 23.28 -12.23 -9.36
C LEU A 133 24.43 -11.78 -8.42
N LEU A 134 25.68 -11.98 -8.79
CA LEU A 134 26.88 -11.69 -8.01
C LEU A 134 27.70 -10.51 -8.56
N GLU A 135 27.48 -10.11 -9.82
CA GLU A 135 28.13 -8.98 -10.46
C GLU A 135 27.09 -7.91 -10.79
N TYR A 136 26.97 -6.90 -9.93
CA TYR A 136 26.00 -5.81 -10.12
C TYR A 136 26.48 -4.73 -11.09
N THR A 137 27.80 -4.55 -11.18
CA THR A 137 28.41 -3.54 -12.04
C THR A 137 29.12 -4.19 -13.21
N LYS A 138 28.89 -3.69 -14.44
CA LYS A 138 29.59 -4.15 -15.62
C LYS A 138 29.55 -3.15 -16.75
N GLY A 139 30.73 -2.94 -17.33
CA GLY A 139 30.92 -2.16 -18.54
C GLY A 139 30.87 -0.64 -18.33
N ARG A 140 31.26 0.05 -19.38
CA ARG A 140 31.34 1.50 -19.43
C ARG A 140 30.23 2.06 -20.31
N VAL A 141 29.54 3.10 -19.82
CA VAL A 141 28.57 3.85 -20.63
C VAL A 141 29.17 5.17 -21.04
N VAL A 142 29.16 5.44 -22.36
CA VAL A 142 29.64 6.70 -22.92
C VAL A 142 28.47 7.58 -23.29
N VAL A 143 28.40 8.77 -22.71
CA VAL A 143 27.38 9.79 -22.97
C VAL A 143 27.95 11.01 -23.65
N SER A 144 27.08 11.88 -24.20
CA SER A 144 27.52 13.14 -24.81
C SER A 144 28.09 14.09 -23.72
N ASP A 145 28.92 15.05 -24.15
CA ASP A 145 29.40 16.10 -23.24
C ASP A 145 28.25 17.01 -22.76
N ASP A 146 27.19 17.17 -23.58
CA ASP A 146 25.97 17.87 -23.21
C ASP A 146 25.25 17.17 -22.07
N PHE A 147 25.13 15.85 -22.12
CA PHE A 147 24.63 15.05 -21.01
C PHE A 147 25.45 15.26 -19.73
N GLY A 148 26.78 15.31 -19.88
CA GLY A 148 27.69 15.56 -18.76
C GLY A 148 27.50 16.94 -18.12
N ARG A 149 27.27 17.99 -18.92
CA ARG A 149 26.90 19.32 -18.40
C ARG A 149 25.55 19.30 -17.69
N GLY A 150 24.59 18.60 -18.27
CA GLY A 150 23.27 18.41 -17.66
C GLY A 150 23.31 17.67 -16.31
N PHE A 151 24.18 16.67 -16.19
CA PHE A 151 24.42 16.01 -14.90
C PHE A 151 24.96 16.98 -13.84
N ASP A 152 25.96 17.81 -14.18
CA ASP A 152 26.48 18.82 -13.25
C ASP A 152 25.40 19.85 -12.87
N ALA A 153 24.56 20.26 -13.83
CA ALA A 153 23.42 21.14 -13.58
C ALA A 153 22.40 20.49 -12.63
N ALA A 154 22.14 19.20 -12.78
CA ALA A 154 21.28 18.44 -11.86
C ALA A 154 21.90 18.38 -10.46
N VAL A 155 23.19 18.11 -10.32
CA VAL A 155 23.89 18.15 -9.01
C VAL A 155 23.73 19.52 -8.36
N ASN A 156 23.95 20.60 -9.11
CA ASN A 156 23.81 21.98 -8.60
C ASN A 156 22.35 22.30 -8.19
N TYR A 157 21.37 21.81 -8.95
CA TYR A 157 19.95 21.97 -8.62
C TYR A 157 19.63 21.27 -7.30
N PHE A 158 19.96 19.98 -7.18
CA PHE A 158 19.63 19.18 -6.00
C PHE A 158 20.43 19.59 -4.77
N THR A 159 21.66 20.13 -4.91
CA THR A 159 22.39 20.73 -3.80
C THR A 159 21.61 21.89 -3.17
N ARG A 160 21.02 22.76 -4.00
CA ARG A 160 20.16 23.84 -3.51
C ARG A 160 18.84 23.31 -2.99
N PHE A 161 18.24 22.34 -3.68
CA PHE A 161 16.94 21.77 -3.34
C PHE A 161 16.94 21.09 -1.96
N PHE A 162 17.96 20.26 -1.68
CA PHE A 162 18.09 19.59 -0.38
C PHE A 162 18.79 20.45 0.68
N GLY A 163 19.47 21.51 0.29
CA GLY A 163 20.12 22.48 1.14
C GLY A 163 19.22 23.69 1.46
N SER A 164 19.54 24.83 0.90
CA SER A 164 18.89 26.12 1.22
C SER A 164 17.40 26.20 0.88
N LYS A 165 16.91 25.44 -0.10
CA LYS A 165 15.48 25.39 -0.46
C LYS A 165 14.67 24.35 0.32
N ALA A 166 15.30 23.46 1.05
CA ALA A 166 14.63 22.29 1.66
C ALA A 166 13.40 22.67 2.49
N GLU A 167 13.49 23.70 3.33
CA GLU A 167 12.38 24.13 4.18
C GLU A 167 11.19 24.66 3.36
N SER A 168 11.45 25.47 2.34
CA SER A 168 10.40 26.06 1.49
C SER A 168 9.64 25.03 0.66
N VAL A 169 10.23 23.85 0.43
CA VAL A 169 9.59 22.72 -0.24
C VAL A 169 9.03 21.68 0.72
N GLY A 170 8.99 21.94 2.03
CA GLY A 170 8.40 21.05 3.04
C GLY A 170 9.32 19.96 3.57
N LEU A 171 10.61 20.03 3.30
CA LEU A 171 11.65 19.16 3.87
C LEU A 171 12.27 19.78 5.13
N LYS A 172 13.03 18.98 5.89
CA LYS A 172 13.83 19.49 7.00
C LYS A 172 14.82 20.56 6.49
N PRO A 173 14.95 21.70 7.17
CA PRO A 173 15.93 22.73 6.79
C PRO A 173 17.33 22.15 6.64
N ASN A 174 17.99 22.44 5.54
CA ASN A 174 19.34 21.95 5.22
C ASN A 174 19.45 20.42 5.39
N LEU A 175 18.52 19.68 4.78
CA LEU A 175 18.42 18.22 4.93
C LEU A 175 19.72 17.50 4.52
N ILE A 176 20.35 17.93 3.42
CA ILE A 176 21.63 17.42 2.94
C ILE A 176 22.52 18.60 2.55
N THR A 177 23.61 18.75 3.28
CA THR A 177 24.59 19.84 3.08
C THR A 177 25.90 19.36 2.45
N ASP A 178 26.12 18.05 2.46
CA ASP A 178 27.30 17.43 1.88
C ASP A 178 27.12 17.25 0.35
N ASN A 179 27.92 17.96 -0.43
CA ASN A 179 27.88 17.93 -1.89
C ASN A 179 28.21 16.54 -2.47
N GLU A 180 29.06 15.76 -1.81
CA GLU A 180 29.41 14.41 -2.28
C GLU A 180 28.20 13.48 -2.17
N SER A 181 27.50 13.52 -1.04
CA SER A 181 26.23 12.77 -0.86
C SER A 181 25.19 13.17 -1.90
N VAL A 182 25.03 14.47 -2.18
CA VAL A 182 24.09 14.93 -3.22
C VAL A 182 24.50 14.40 -4.59
N ARG A 183 25.80 14.45 -4.93
CA ARG A 183 26.30 13.94 -6.23
C ARG A 183 26.00 12.45 -6.40
N LYS A 184 26.20 11.63 -5.37
CA LYS A 184 25.86 10.20 -5.38
C LYS A 184 24.36 9.97 -5.55
N ILE A 185 23.52 10.73 -4.82
CA ILE A 185 22.06 10.67 -4.98
C ILE A 185 21.64 11.02 -6.41
N VAL A 186 22.23 12.05 -7.00
CA VAL A 186 21.95 12.45 -8.39
C VAL A 186 22.46 11.40 -9.39
N ALA A 187 23.58 10.70 -9.10
CA ALA A 187 24.03 9.56 -9.90
C ALA A 187 22.96 8.45 -9.93
N PHE A 188 22.36 8.15 -8.80
CA PHE A 188 21.22 7.18 -8.73
C PHE A 188 20.01 7.69 -9.54
N PHE A 189 19.61 8.94 -9.39
CA PHE A 189 18.48 9.51 -10.16
C PHE A 189 18.78 9.53 -11.67
N THR A 190 20.01 9.84 -12.05
CA THR A 190 20.45 9.82 -13.45
C THR A 190 20.43 8.41 -14.01
N TRP A 191 20.93 7.42 -13.25
CA TRP A 191 20.87 6.02 -13.68
C TRP A 191 19.41 5.56 -13.89
N THR A 192 18.47 5.94 -13.02
CA THR A 192 17.05 5.59 -13.22
C THR A 192 16.48 6.25 -14.49
N ALA A 193 16.89 7.45 -14.83
CA ALA A 193 16.53 8.09 -16.10
C ALA A 193 17.15 7.35 -17.32
N MET A 194 18.40 6.91 -17.18
CA MET A 194 19.08 6.15 -18.23
C MET A 194 18.38 4.81 -18.50
N ILE A 195 18.04 4.04 -17.48
CA ILE A 195 17.34 2.75 -17.66
C ILE A 195 15.92 2.92 -18.22
N ALA A 196 15.23 4.01 -17.85
CA ALA A 196 13.92 4.34 -18.38
C ALA A 196 13.98 4.63 -19.89
N LEU A 197 14.98 5.37 -20.35
CA LEU A 197 15.15 5.69 -21.77
C LEU A 197 15.70 4.52 -22.58
N ALA A 198 16.60 3.72 -22.01
CA ALA A 198 17.22 2.58 -22.67
C ALA A 198 16.32 1.35 -22.81
N GLY A 199 15.10 1.40 -22.25
CA GLY A 199 14.14 0.30 -22.40
C GLY A 199 14.24 -0.82 -21.37
N TYR A 200 14.84 -0.55 -20.22
CA TYR A 200 14.93 -1.53 -19.12
C TYR A 200 13.73 -1.51 -18.18
N THR A 201 12.70 -0.73 -18.46
CA THR A 201 11.44 -0.68 -17.73
C THR A 201 10.39 -1.57 -18.38
N ASN A 202 10.31 -2.82 -17.94
CA ASN A 202 9.53 -3.90 -18.57
C ASN A 202 9.91 -4.19 -20.04
N GLY A 203 11.19 -3.97 -20.43
CA GLY A 203 11.71 -4.30 -21.75
C GLY A 203 11.49 -3.23 -22.83
N PHE A 204 10.99 -2.06 -22.46
CA PHE A 204 10.81 -0.91 -23.36
C PHE A 204 10.94 0.43 -22.62
N PRO A 205 11.16 1.55 -23.33
CA PRO A 205 11.29 2.87 -22.70
C PRO A 205 10.02 3.29 -21.97
N TYR A 206 10.18 3.87 -20.77
CA TYR A 206 9.11 4.41 -19.96
C TYR A 206 9.40 5.86 -19.56
N MET A 207 8.74 6.79 -20.23
CA MET A 207 8.69 8.19 -19.82
C MET A 207 7.42 8.81 -20.41
N PRO A 208 6.28 8.72 -19.71
CA PRO A 208 5.00 9.20 -20.21
C PRO A 208 5.04 10.69 -20.62
N GLY A 209 4.48 10.99 -21.77
CA GLY A 209 4.53 12.31 -22.36
C GLY A 209 5.76 12.59 -23.21
N LEU A 210 6.84 11.82 -23.06
CA LEU A 210 8.03 11.87 -23.93
C LEU A 210 8.09 10.67 -24.89
N VAL A 211 7.69 9.49 -24.39
CA VAL A 211 7.65 8.23 -25.14
C VAL A 211 6.22 7.72 -25.21
N GLU A 212 5.80 7.26 -26.39
CA GLU A 212 4.50 6.61 -26.56
C GLU A 212 4.49 5.22 -25.91
N PRO A 213 3.32 4.76 -25.42
CA PRO A 213 3.19 3.42 -24.86
C PRO A 213 3.55 2.35 -25.88
N HIS A 214 4.38 1.40 -25.49
CA HIS A 214 4.74 0.28 -26.34
C HIS A 214 3.53 -0.65 -26.59
N LEU A 215 3.56 -1.40 -27.70
CA LEU A 215 2.47 -2.31 -28.09
C LEU A 215 2.16 -3.33 -26.98
N ASP A 216 3.16 -3.83 -26.26
CA ASP A 216 2.97 -4.74 -25.12
C ASP A 216 2.08 -4.15 -24.03
N VAL A 217 2.14 -2.85 -23.77
CA VAL A 217 1.29 -2.14 -22.79
C VAL A 217 -0.18 -2.22 -23.23
N VAL A 218 -0.42 -2.00 -24.52
CA VAL A 218 -1.77 -2.09 -25.11
C VAL A 218 -2.30 -3.53 -25.06
N GLN A 219 -1.45 -4.48 -25.45
CA GLN A 219 -1.81 -5.91 -25.43
C GLN A 219 -2.11 -6.40 -24.01
N ALA A 220 -1.25 -6.09 -23.05
CA ALA A 220 -1.48 -6.44 -21.64
C ALA A 220 -2.78 -5.82 -21.10
N THR A 221 -3.12 -4.59 -21.51
CA THR A 221 -4.39 -3.94 -21.14
C THR A 221 -5.59 -4.72 -21.67
N TRP A 222 -5.57 -5.16 -22.93
CA TRP A 222 -6.64 -5.99 -23.50
C TRP A 222 -6.74 -7.34 -22.82
N VAL A 223 -5.60 -7.97 -22.49
CA VAL A 223 -5.57 -9.23 -21.73
C VAL A 223 -6.23 -9.03 -20.37
N THR A 224 -5.89 -7.95 -19.65
CA THR A 224 -6.51 -7.58 -18.36
C THR A 224 -8.03 -7.49 -18.50
N PHE A 225 -8.51 -6.72 -19.47
CA PHE A 225 -9.94 -6.50 -19.70
C PHE A 225 -10.70 -7.79 -20.03
N LEU A 226 -10.16 -8.62 -20.93
CA LEU A 226 -10.79 -9.87 -21.32
C LEU A 226 -10.86 -10.87 -20.16
N ILE A 227 -9.77 -11.02 -19.41
CA ILE A 227 -9.72 -11.93 -18.25
C ILE A 227 -10.69 -11.46 -17.17
N PHE A 228 -10.75 -10.15 -16.90
CA PHE A 228 -11.70 -9.59 -15.96
C PHE A 228 -13.15 -9.93 -16.31
N ILE A 229 -13.57 -9.71 -17.57
CA ILE A 229 -14.92 -10.03 -18.01
C ILE A 229 -15.20 -11.54 -17.91
N ILE A 230 -14.27 -12.38 -18.37
CA ILE A 230 -14.43 -13.84 -18.35
C ILE A 230 -14.49 -14.33 -16.90
N ALA A 231 -13.61 -13.86 -16.03
CA ALA A 231 -13.59 -14.23 -14.62
C ALA A 231 -14.90 -13.85 -13.91
N VAL A 232 -15.41 -12.62 -14.15
CA VAL A 232 -16.70 -12.16 -13.60
C VAL A 232 -17.85 -13.05 -14.09
N MET A 233 -17.90 -13.39 -15.38
CA MET A 233 -18.97 -14.26 -15.93
C MET A 233 -18.90 -15.67 -15.37
N ILE A 234 -17.70 -16.27 -15.30
CA ILE A 234 -17.51 -17.63 -14.75
C ILE A 234 -17.86 -17.63 -13.27
N ALA A 235 -17.36 -16.66 -12.50
CA ALA A 235 -17.65 -16.54 -11.08
C ALA A 235 -19.14 -16.38 -10.83
N ALA A 236 -19.82 -15.46 -11.53
CA ALA A 236 -21.26 -15.26 -11.40
C ALA A 236 -22.04 -16.53 -11.73
N GLY A 237 -21.76 -17.21 -12.85
CA GLY A 237 -22.42 -18.43 -13.24
C GLY A 237 -22.19 -19.60 -12.26
N TYR A 238 -20.93 -19.80 -11.86
CA TYR A 238 -20.55 -20.86 -10.93
C TYR A 238 -21.18 -20.67 -9.54
N ILE A 239 -21.14 -19.46 -9.05
CA ILE A 239 -21.69 -19.08 -7.76
C ILE A 239 -23.24 -19.22 -7.79
N MET A 240 -23.92 -18.79 -8.84
CA MET A 240 -25.37 -19.01 -8.98
C MET A 240 -25.74 -20.50 -8.89
N ILE A 241 -24.97 -21.37 -9.55
CA ILE A 241 -25.28 -22.80 -9.59
C ILE A 241 -24.96 -23.51 -8.27
N LYS A 242 -23.86 -23.16 -7.61
CA LYS A 242 -23.32 -23.92 -6.47
C LYS A 242 -23.70 -23.38 -5.11
N PHE A 243 -23.82 -22.06 -4.94
CA PHE A 243 -24.20 -21.51 -3.66
C PHE A 243 -25.69 -21.53 -3.36
N ILE A 244 -26.56 -21.63 -4.40
CA ILE A 244 -28.01 -21.74 -4.20
C ILE A 244 -28.38 -22.97 -3.35
N ASP A 245 -27.71 -24.09 -3.54
CA ASP A 245 -27.97 -25.31 -2.75
C ASP A 245 -27.57 -25.11 -1.28
N LEU A 246 -26.49 -24.36 -1.01
CA LEU A 246 -26.02 -24.07 0.33
C LEU A 246 -26.90 -23.02 1.05
N TRP A 247 -27.69 -22.23 0.33
CA TRP A 247 -28.63 -21.25 0.91
C TRP A 247 -29.76 -21.91 1.73
N ARG A 248 -30.09 -23.16 1.41
CA ARG A 248 -31.16 -23.93 2.05
C ARG A 248 -30.69 -24.66 3.31
N GLU A 249 -29.38 -24.66 3.58
CA GLU A 249 -28.83 -25.31 4.76
C GLU A 249 -29.31 -24.62 6.04
N PRO A 250 -29.40 -25.36 7.16
CA PRO A 250 -29.84 -24.80 8.41
C PRO A 250 -28.86 -23.78 8.96
N ARG A 251 -29.37 -22.64 9.41
CA ARG A 251 -28.63 -21.64 10.15
C ARG A 251 -28.55 -22.06 11.60
N ILE A 252 -27.40 -21.83 12.23
CA ILE A 252 -27.23 -22.07 13.66
C ILE A 252 -26.92 -20.72 14.34
N ARG A 253 -27.36 -20.59 15.57
CA ARG A 253 -26.96 -19.49 16.42
C ARG A 253 -26.18 -20.06 17.59
N VAL A 254 -25.01 -19.50 17.84
CA VAL A 254 -24.16 -19.90 18.96
C VAL A 254 -24.35 -18.89 20.10
N ASP A 255 -24.73 -19.35 21.25
CA ASP A 255 -24.79 -18.52 22.46
C ASP A 255 -23.36 -18.33 22.96
N LEU A 256 -22.89 -17.07 22.93
CA LEU A 256 -21.56 -16.69 23.39
C LEU A 256 -21.63 -16.35 24.89
N PRO A 257 -20.84 -17.00 25.75
CA PRO A 257 -20.81 -16.67 27.16
C PRO A 257 -20.26 -15.25 27.39
N PRO A 258 -20.56 -14.61 28.54
CA PRO A 258 -20.01 -13.32 28.89
C PRO A 258 -18.46 -13.32 28.83
N PRO A 259 -17.83 -12.25 28.34
CA PRO A 259 -16.38 -12.15 28.22
C PRO A 259 -15.66 -12.29 29.57
N ASP A 260 -14.55 -13.04 29.55
CA ASP A 260 -13.65 -13.21 30.69
C ASP A 260 -12.65 -12.01 30.83
N ASP A 261 -11.78 -12.08 31.84
CA ASP A 261 -10.82 -10.99 32.12
C ASP A 261 -9.78 -10.78 31.01
N VAL A 262 -9.41 -11.84 30.28
CA VAL A 262 -8.49 -11.75 29.12
C VAL A 262 -9.17 -11.01 27.98
N GLN A 263 -10.42 -11.36 27.70
CA GLN A 263 -11.22 -10.71 26.68
C GLN A 263 -11.46 -9.22 27.01
N ARG A 264 -11.67 -8.88 28.28
CA ARG A 264 -11.78 -7.48 28.72
C ARG A 264 -10.47 -6.71 28.59
N LEU A 265 -9.32 -7.35 28.84
CA LEU A 265 -8.00 -6.73 28.59
C LEU A 265 -7.82 -6.39 27.12
N ALA A 266 -8.31 -7.23 26.20
CA ALA A 266 -8.23 -6.96 24.76
C ALA A 266 -8.98 -5.68 24.34
N LEU A 267 -10.02 -5.26 25.06
CA LEU A 267 -10.73 -3.99 24.78
C LEU A 267 -9.82 -2.76 24.96
N LEU A 268 -8.81 -2.82 25.81
CA LEU A 268 -7.82 -1.75 25.95
C LEU A 268 -7.03 -1.55 24.66
N GLY A 269 -6.57 -2.65 24.04
CA GLY A 269 -5.87 -2.57 22.75
C GLY A 269 -6.75 -2.02 21.63
N MET A 270 -8.05 -2.40 21.60
CA MET A 270 -8.99 -1.84 20.63
C MET A 270 -9.18 -0.32 20.84
N ALA A 271 -9.28 0.14 22.09
CA ALA A 271 -9.38 1.57 22.40
C ALA A 271 -8.12 2.35 22.00
N LEU A 272 -6.93 1.77 22.20
CA LEU A 272 -5.66 2.35 21.71
C LEU A 272 -5.61 2.42 20.19
N ALA A 273 -6.15 1.41 19.51
CA ALA A 273 -6.23 1.41 18.04
C ALA A 273 -7.15 2.53 17.50
N VAL A 274 -8.27 2.79 18.17
CA VAL A 274 -9.16 3.95 17.83
C VAL A 274 -8.43 5.28 17.99
N LEU A 275 -7.61 5.42 19.04
CA LEU A 275 -6.75 6.59 19.21
C LEU A 275 -5.73 6.70 18.05
N GLY A 276 -5.12 5.57 17.67
CA GLY A 276 -4.21 5.50 16.52
C GLY A 276 -4.84 5.97 15.21
N LEU A 277 -6.08 5.53 14.92
CA LEU A 277 -6.87 5.99 13.79
C LEU A 277 -7.12 7.50 13.83
N SER A 278 -7.42 8.05 15.01
CA SER A 278 -7.66 9.49 15.17
C SER A 278 -6.39 10.32 14.91
N ILE A 279 -5.23 9.88 15.42
CA ILE A 279 -3.94 10.51 15.16
C ILE A 279 -3.58 10.41 13.68
N GLN A 280 -3.85 9.26 13.04
CA GLN A 280 -3.65 9.09 11.60
C GLN A 280 -4.47 10.10 10.79
N GLY A 281 -5.73 10.32 11.14
CA GLY A 281 -6.58 11.32 10.49
C GLY A 281 -6.02 12.74 10.62
N LEU A 282 -5.53 13.13 11.81
CA LEU A 282 -4.89 14.42 12.02
C LEU A 282 -3.60 14.58 11.19
N LEU A 283 -2.77 13.54 11.13
CA LEU A 283 -1.58 13.54 10.27
C LEU A 283 -1.95 13.61 8.78
N GLY A 284 -3.04 12.97 8.36
CA GLY A 284 -3.57 13.08 6.99
C GLY A 284 -3.93 14.51 6.64
N GLY A 285 -4.62 15.21 7.54
CA GLY A 285 -4.94 16.64 7.40
C GLY A 285 -3.67 17.51 7.33
N TYR A 286 -2.66 17.22 8.16
CA TYR A 286 -1.37 17.90 8.10
C TYR A 286 -0.64 17.67 6.76
N VAL A 287 -0.57 16.43 6.30
CA VAL A 287 0.03 16.07 5.00
C VAL A 287 -0.68 16.81 3.87
N MET A 288 -2.02 16.85 3.89
CA MET A 288 -2.81 17.59 2.90
C MET A 288 -2.52 19.09 2.94
N HIS A 289 -2.39 19.71 4.13
CA HIS A 289 -2.05 21.12 4.27
C HIS A 289 -0.73 21.47 3.57
N LYS A 290 0.26 20.57 3.61
CA LYS A 290 1.56 20.76 2.95
C LYS A 290 1.47 20.89 1.41
N TYR A 291 0.40 20.43 0.79
CA TYR A 291 0.18 20.65 -0.65
C TYR A 291 -0.15 22.11 -0.98
N THR A 292 -0.63 22.88 -0.02
CA THR A 292 -1.00 24.30 -0.19
C THR A 292 -0.02 25.27 0.47
N ASP A 293 0.63 24.82 1.55
CA ASP A 293 1.64 25.57 2.32
C ASP A 293 2.74 24.59 2.79
N PRO A 294 3.75 24.33 1.95
CA PRO A 294 4.82 23.40 2.30
C PRO A 294 5.74 23.91 3.40
N GLU A 295 5.94 25.22 3.53
CA GLU A 295 6.89 25.81 4.45
C GLU A 295 6.34 25.88 5.88
N THR A 296 5.08 26.29 6.07
CA THR A 296 4.53 26.58 7.39
C THR A 296 3.37 25.63 7.76
N LEU A 297 2.86 25.77 8.96
CA LEU A 297 1.58 25.22 9.39
C LEU A 297 0.70 26.40 9.81
N TYR A 298 -0.21 26.82 8.91
CA TYR A 298 -1.05 28.01 9.14
C TYR A 298 -0.24 29.25 9.57
N GLY A 299 0.92 29.48 8.93
CA GLY A 299 1.84 30.58 9.23
C GLY A 299 2.86 30.30 10.34
N ILE A 300 2.80 29.15 11.01
CA ILE A 300 3.80 28.74 12.03
C ILE A 300 5.03 28.21 11.30
N LYS A 301 6.14 28.95 11.39
CA LYS A 301 7.44 28.58 10.83
C LYS A 301 8.18 27.57 11.71
N GLY A 302 9.20 26.90 11.12
CA GLY A 302 10.08 25.97 11.81
C GLY A 302 9.48 24.59 12.06
N ILE A 303 8.23 24.35 11.71
CA ILE A 303 7.58 23.04 11.89
C ILE A 303 8.30 21.93 11.11
N ASN A 304 8.90 22.26 9.97
CA ASN A 304 9.64 21.31 9.13
C ASN A 304 10.94 20.80 9.80
N SER A 305 11.41 21.45 10.87
CA SER A 305 12.53 20.94 11.68
C SER A 305 12.16 19.71 12.51
N ILE A 306 10.86 19.55 12.85
CA ILE A 306 10.36 18.49 13.73
C ILE A 306 9.47 17.50 12.95
N LEU A 307 8.63 18.02 12.05
CA LEU A 307 7.65 17.24 11.30
C LEU A 307 7.63 17.68 9.82
N PRO A 308 8.73 17.46 9.06
CA PRO A 308 8.72 17.70 7.61
C PRO A 308 7.79 16.73 6.90
N TYR A 309 7.44 17.03 5.64
CA TYR A 309 6.48 16.26 4.85
C TYR A 309 6.79 14.76 4.82
N ASN A 310 8.02 14.36 4.53
CA ASN A 310 8.41 12.94 4.45
C ASN A 310 8.21 12.19 5.78
N VAL A 311 8.48 12.84 6.92
CA VAL A 311 8.20 12.27 8.24
C VAL A 311 6.70 12.15 8.48
N ALA A 312 5.94 13.23 8.22
CA ALA A 312 4.49 13.23 8.44
C ALA A 312 3.78 12.19 7.57
N ARG A 313 4.16 12.08 6.30
CA ARG A 313 3.64 11.07 5.37
C ARG A 313 3.98 9.66 5.84
N GLY A 314 5.24 9.40 6.19
CA GLY A 314 5.66 8.10 6.69
C GLY A 314 4.93 7.70 7.97
N LEU A 315 4.73 8.63 8.91
CA LEU A 315 3.94 8.39 10.12
C LEU A 315 2.46 8.11 9.80
N HIS A 316 1.83 8.92 8.93
CA HIS A 316 0.46 8.74 8.51
C HIS A 316 0.23 7.36 7.89
N TYR A 317 1.13 6.94 7.01
CA TYR A 317 1.05 5.65 6.32
C TYR A 317 1.26 4.47 7.27
N ASN A 318 2.29 4.53 8.13
CA ASN A 318 2.53 3.47 9.10
C ASN A 318 1.39 3.36 10.12
N LEU A 319 0.82 4.48 10.58
CA LEU A 319 -0.34 4.46 11.47
C LEU A 319 -1.55 3.79 10.82
N ALA A 320 -1.77 3.95 9.50
CA ALA A 320 -2.85 3.27 8.80
C ALA A 320 -2.79 1.75 8.96
N VAL A 321 -1.59 1.18 8.95
CA VAL A 321 -1.37 -0.25 9.16
C VAL A 321 -1.41 -0.61 10.64
N LEU A 322 -0.77 0.19 11.50
CA LEU A 322 -0.54 -0.15 12.91
C LEU A 322 -1.83 -0.22 13.73
N TRP A 323 -2.79 0.70 13.54
CA TRP A 323 -4.03 0.62 14.29
C TRP A 323 -4.89 -0.59 13.85
N LEU A 324 -4.80 -0.99 12.57
CA LEU A 324 -5.39 -2.24 12.08
C LEU A 324 -4.75 -3.43 12.80
N VAL A 325 -3.41 -3.55 12.77
CA VAL A 325 -2.68 -4.66 13.41
C VAL A 325 -3.00 -4.76 14.90
N ILE A 326 -2.94 -3.65 15.65
CA ILE A 326 -3.27 -3.63 17.09
C ILE A 326 -4.71 -4.10 17.32
N SER A 327 -5.65 -3.66 16.48
CA SER A 327 -7.04 -4.10 16.54
C SER A 327 -7.19 -5.60 16.33
N TRP A 328 -6.50 -6.14 15.32
CA TRP A 328 -6.58 -7.55 14.95
C TRP A 328 -5.92 -8.45 16.00
N VAL A 329 -4.78 -8.03 16.54
CA VAL A 329 -4.16 -8.70 17.70
C VAL A 329 -5.14 -8.72 18.89
N SER A 330 -5.72 -7.57 19.19
CA SER A 330 -6.67 -7.43 20.29
C SER A 330 -7.93 -8.28 20.08
N PHE A 331 -8.51 -8.23 18.86
CA PHE A 331 -9.69 -9.03 18.56
C PHE A 331 -9.38 -10.53 18.53
N SER A 332 -8.19 -10.93 18.09
CA SER A 332 -7.74 -12.33 18.18
C SER A 332 -7.75 -12.80 19.62
N LEU A 333 -7.18 -12.03 20.55
CA LEU A 333 -7.21 -12.36 21.99
C LEU A 333 -8.64 -12.41 22.54
N PHE A 334 -9.52 -11.52 22.06
CA PHE A 334 -10.93 -11.51 22.43
C PHE A 334 -11.70 -12.74 21.90
N ALA A 335 -11.39 -13.18 20.69
CA ALA A 335 -12.09 -14.28 20.02
C ALA A 335 -11.65 -15.68 20.50
N LEU A 336 -10.38 -15.85 20.88
CA LEU A 336 -9.78 -17.15 21.21
C LEU A 336 -10.58 -17.99 22.23
N PRO A 337 -11.12 -17.45 23.35
CA PRO A 337 -11.94 -18.22 24.28
C PRO A 337 -13.21 -18.80 23.63
N TYR A 338 -13.85 -18.06 22.72
CA TYR A 338 -15.00 -18.55 21.95
C TYR A 338 -14.63 -19.62 20.93
N LEU A 339 -13.35 -19.66 20.54
CA LEU A 339 -12.79 -20.68 19.66
C LEU A 339 -12.18 -21.86 20.43
N GLY A 340 -12.39 -21.95 21.75
CA GLY A 340 -11.96 -23.04 22.61
C GLY A 340 -10.52 -22.95 23.12
N VAL A 341 -9.82 -21.85 22.89
CA VAL A 341 -8.45 -21.64 23.37
C VAL A 341 -8.40 -20.57 24.44
N ARG A 342 -7.97 -20.93 25.63
CA ARG A 342 -7.73 -19.99 26.73
C ARG A 342 -6.24 -19.77 26.92
N ILE A 343 -5.86 -18.51 27.12
CA ILE A 343 -4.51 -18.08 27.50
C ILE A 343 -4.56 -17.37 28.85
N SER A 344 -3.44 -17.34 29.54
CA SER A 344 -3.36 -16.60 30.81
C SER A 344 -3.39 -15.08 30.58
N ARG A 345 -3.84 -14.34 31.60
CA ARG A 345 -3.81 -12.87 31.58
C ARG A 345 -2.40 -12.32 31.34
N ARG A 346 -1.36 -12.98 31.88
CA ARG A 346 0.04 -12.62 31.64
C ARG A 346 0.43 -12.77 30.16
N GLN A 347 0.04 -13.88 29.52
CA GLN A 347 0.30 -14.07 28.08
C GLN A 347 -0.43 -13.03 27.23
N ALA A 348 -1.70 -12.76 27.52
CA ALA A 348 -2.47 -11.74 26.80
C ALA A 348 -1.84 -10.34 26.96
N PHE A 349 -1.40 -9.99 28.18
CA PHE A 349 -0.72 -8.73 28.43
C PHE A 349 0.62 -8.62 27.69
N LEU A 350 1.40 -9.69 27.63
CA LEU A 350 2.67 -9.72 26.89
C LEU A 350 2.44 -9.57 25.38
N VAL A 351 1.47 -10.27 24.80
CA VAL A 351 1.14 -10.19 23.38
C VAL A 351 0.67 -8.77 23.00
N LEU A 352 -0.27 -8.23 23.78
CA LEU A 352 -0.79 -6.87 23.54
C LEU A 352 0.31 -5.82 23.76
N GLY A 353 1.09 -5.95 24.83
CA GLY A 353 2.20 -5.05 25.14
C GLY A 353 3.29 -5.09 24.07
N ALA A 354 3.66 -6.27 23.59
CA ALA A 354 4.60 -6.42 22.50
C ALA A 354 4.11 -5.74 21.20
N GLY A 355 2.83 -5.93 20.85
CA GLY A 355 2.22 -5.26 19.70
C GLY A 355 2.25 -3.73 19.81
N VAL A 356 1.85 -3.19 20.97
CA VAL A 356 1.83 -1.74 21.21
C VAL A 356 3.26 -1.16 21.23
N LEU A 357 4.20 -1.81 21.91
CA LEU A 357 5.60 -1.36 21.96
C LEU A 357 6.25 -1.39 20.58
N THR A 358 5.96 -2.43 19.79
CA THR A 358 6.43 -2.49 18.39
C THR A 358 5.87 -1.33 17.58
N ALA A 359 4.58 -1.03 17.70
CA ALA A 359 3.95 0.09 16.99
C ALA A 359 4.54 1.45 17.38
N VAL A 360 4.72 1.70 18.68
CA VAL A 360 5.38 2.92 19.18
C VAL A 360 6.82 3.01 18.69
N GLY A 361 7.56 1.88 18.74
CA GLY A 361 8.94 1.81 18.25
C GLY A 361 9.03 2.14 16.75
N ILE A 362 8.12 1.65 15.91
CA ILE A 362 8.05 1.97 14.48
C ILE A 362 7.88 3.48 14.28
N LEU A 363 6.94 4.11 14.96
CA LEU A 363 6.65 5.54 14.79
C LEU A 363 7.81 6.43 15.26
N LEU A 364 8.35 6.15 16.44
CA LEU A 364 9.49 6.89 16.97
C LEU A 364 10.76 6.62 16.16
N GLY A 365 10.98 5.39 15.74
CA GLY A 365 12.11 4.99 14.91
C GLY A 365 12.11 5.68 13.56
N LEU A 366 10.97 5.72 12.87
CA LEU A 366 10.83 6.44 11.60
C LEU A 366 11.09 7.94 11.77
N TRP A 367 10.45 8.56 12.76
CA TRP A 367 10.63 9.98 13.07
C TRP A 367 12.10 10.31 13.34
N ALA A 368 12.75 9.55 14.23
CA ALA A 368 14.14 9.77 14.58
C ALA A 368 15.11 9.49 13.41
N SER A 369 14.79 8.47 12.57
CA SER A 369 15.61 8.12 11.42
C SER A 369 15.64 9.25 10.39
N TYR A 370 14.49 9.75 9.98
CA TYR A 370 14.40 10.80 8.94
C TYR A 370 14.87 12.17 9.43
N LEU A 371 14.82 12.43 10.76
CA LEU A 371 15.46 13.59 11.36
C LEU A 371 16.98 13.41 11.57
N ARG A 372 17.54 12.26 11.20
CA ARG A 372 18.96 11.92 11.34
C ARG A 372 19.43 11.90 12.80
N LEU A 373 18.57 11.43 13.70
CA LEU A 373 18.90 11.25 15.13
C LEU A 373 19.45 9.86 15.42
N ILE A 374 19.25 8.89 14.51
CA ILE A 374 19.79 7.52 14.62
C ILE A 374 21.09 7.46 13.81
N PRO A 375 22.21 7.07 14.45
CA PRO A 375 23.50 6.96 13.77
C PRO A 375 23.58 5.76 12.81
N ASP A 376 24.57 5.80 11.89
CA ASP A 376 24.90 4.68 11.03
C ASP A 376 25.50 3.52 11.84
N PRO A 377 25.23 2.26 11.51
CA PRO A 377 24.31 1.77 10.47
C PRO A 377 22.88 1.49 10.97
N TYR A 378 22.53 1.93 12.18
CA TYR A 378 21.31 1.51 12.89
C TYR A 378 20.01 2.04 12.30
N TRP A 379 20.06 3.04 11.40
CA TRP A 379 18.86 3.69 10.86
C TRP A 379 17.89 2.71 10.18
N PHE A 380 18.36 1.69 9.45
CA PHE A 380 17.50 0.69 8.80
C PHE A 380 17.11 -0.48 9.71
N ILE A 381 17.73 -0.62 10.89
CA ILE A 381 17.43 -1.69 11.86
C ILE A 381 16.32 -1.26 12.81
N ILE A 382 16.51 -0.13 13.50
CA ILE A 382 15.61 0.39 14.54
C ILE A 382 14.88 1.68 14.12
N GLY A 383 15.10 2.16 12.92
CA GLY A 383 14.49 3.35 12.36
C GLY A 383 13.56 3.03 11.21
N SER A 384 13.92 3.52 10.01
CA SER A 384 13.19 3.31 8.77
C SER A 384 14.10 2.78 7.68
N GLN A 385 13.63 1.84 6.87
CA GLN A 385 14.35 1.38 5.69
C GLN A 385 14.28 2.38 4.51
N GLY A 386 13.65 3.54 4.70
CA GLY A 386 13.55 4.59 3.68
C GLY A 386 12.71 4.23 2.46
N ARG A 387 11.79 3.28 2.61
CA ARG A 387 10.87 2.86 1.56
C ARG A 387 9.56 3.63 1.64
N PRO A 388 8.91 3.94 0.52
CA PRO A 388 7.71 4.78 0.53
C PRO A 388 6.47 4.12 1.14
N VAL A 389 6.50 2.80 1.32
CA VAL A 389 5.41 1.98 1.88
C VAL A 389 6.02 0.88 2.73
N ILE A 390 5.49 0.64 3.93
CA ILE A 390 6.04 -0.32 4.90
C ILE A 390 7.55 -0.10 5.08
N SER A 391 7.88 1.04 5.64
CA SER A 391 9.26 1.51 5.81
C SER A 391 9.89 1.09 7.15
N GLN A 392 9.22 0.26 7.95
CA GLN A 392 9.68 -0.12 9.28
C GLN A 392 11.09 -0.71 9.25
N GLY A 393 11.89 -0.40 10.26
CA GLY A 393 13.19 -1.02 10.46
C GLY A 393 13.10 -2.55 10.62
N SER A 394 14.17 -3.24 10.23
CA SER A 394 14.21 -4.71 10.16
C SER A 394 13.82 -5.39 11.47
N LEU A 395 14.21 -4.82 12.62
CA LEU A 395 13.84 -5.35 13.94
C LEU A 395 12.32 -5.44 14.12
N TYR A 396 11.59 -4.40 13.71
CA TYR A 396 10.14 -4.35 13.90
C TYR A 396 9.41 -5.36 13.00
N LEU A 397 9.92 -5.59 11.79
CA LEU A 397 9.36 -6.62 10.90
C LEU A 397 9.56 -8.03 11.46
N ILE A 398 10.71 -8.30 12.13
CA ILE A 398 10.94 -9.55 12.87
C ILE A 398 9.92 -9.68 14.01
N LEU A 399 9.69 -8.62 14.80
CA LEU A 399 8.73 -8.65 15.90
C LEU A 399 7.29 -8.89 15.40
N ILE A 400 6.91 -8.27 14.27
CA ILE A 400 5.62 -8.51 13.61
C ILE A 400 5.52 -9.97 13.15
N ALA A 401 6.57 -10.53 12.55
CA ALA A 401 6.59 -11.93 12.13
C ALA A 401 6.40 -12.89 13.31
N VAL A 402 7.12 -12.69 14.39
CA VAL A 402 7.01 -13.50 15.62
C VAL A 402 5.61 -13.42 16.21
N LEU A 403 5.02 -12.21 16.25
CA LEU A 403 3.66 -12.00 16.76
C LEU A 403 2.62 -12.71 15.88
N ALA A 404 2.75 -12.61 14.56
CA ALA A 404 1.87 -13.27 13.61
C ALA A 404 1.96 -14.80 13.73
N TRP A 405 3.17 -15.36 13.85
CA TRP A 405 3.37 -16.81 14.03
C TRP A 405 2.85 -17.30 15.38
N TYR A 406 2.99 -16.51 16.45
CA TYR A 406 2.41 -16.88 17.74
C TYR A 406 0.88 -16.92 17.68
N LEU A 407 0.24 -15.91 17.06
CA LEU A 407 -1.21 -15.92 16.84
C LEU A 407 -1.64 -17.08 15.92
N SER A 408 -0.88 -17.35 14.85
CA SER A 408 -1.08 -18.51 13.97
C SER A 408 -1.10 -19.82 14.76
N TYR A 409 -0.15 -20.00 15.68
CA TYR A 409 -0.12 -21.17 16.57
C TYR A 409 -1.37 -21.27 17.46
N LEU A 410 -1.84 -20.16 18.01
CA LEU A 410 -3.07 -20.18 18.83
C LEU A 410 -4.30 -20.54 17.99
N PHE A 411 -4.43 -20.02 16.77
CA PHE A 411 -5.51 -20.42 15.85
C PHE A 411 -5.35 -21.86 15.34
N TYR A 412 -4.12 -22.33 15.14
CA TYR A 412 -3.88 -23.76 14.88
C TYR A 412 -4.41 -24.63 16.01
N LYS A 413 -4.11 -24.26 17.26
CA LYS A 413 -4.63 -24.96 18.43
C LYS A 413 -6.19 -24.91 18.46
N ALA A 414 -6.79 -23.75 18.15
CA ALA A 414 -8.24 -23.62 18.03
C ALA A 414 -8.83 -24.52 16.94
N SER A 415 -8.13 -24.71 15.83
CA SER A 415 -8.55 -25.63 14.77
C SER A 415 -8.55 -27.10 15.17
N ARG A 416 -7.86 -27.46 16.26
CA ARG A 416 -7.74 -28.84 16.75
C ARG A 416 -8.75 -29.13 17.88
N ILE A 417 -8.90 -28.20 18.82
CA ILE A 417 -9.66 -28.42 20.07
C ILE A 417 -10.93 -27.56 20.18
N GLY A 418 -11.14 -26.60 19.28
CA GLY A 418 -12.28 -25.68 19.29
C GLY A 418 -13.62 -26.36 18.98
N PRO A 419 -14.74 -25.61 19.07
CA PRO A 419 -16.05 -26.08 18.64
C PRO A 419 -16.03 -26.52 17.15
N GLU A 420 -16.74 -27.59 16.82
CA GLU A 420 -16.73 -28.19 15.48
C GLU A 420 -16.99 -27.19 14.36
N VAL A 421 -17.95 -26.29 14.54
CA VAL A 421 -18.32 -25.25 13.56
C VAL A 421 -17.18 -24.27 13.32
N THR A 422 -16.36 -23.95 14.30
CA THR A 422 -15.31 -22.92 14.21
C THR A 422 -13.94 -23.45 13.80
N ARG A 423 -13.70 -24.76 13.93
CA ARG A 423 -12.41 -25.41 13.60
C ARG A 423 -11.92 -25.10 12.18
N PRO A 424 -12.73 -25.26 11.11
CA PRO A 424 -12.24 -25.01 9.75
C PRO A 424 -11.90 -23.53 9.51
N PHE A 425 -12.64 -22.58 10.07
CA PHE A 425 -12.32 -21.16 10.01
C PHE A 425 -11.02 -20.85 10.76
N SER A 426 -10.83 -21.41 11.94
CA SER A 426 -9.60 -21.28 12.72
C SER A 426 -8.38 -21.81 11.96
N LYS A 427 -8.52 -22.86 11.14
CA LYS A 427 -7.47 -23.40 10.30
C LYS A 427 -7.09 -22.41 9.18
N ILE A 428 -8.06 -21.77 8.51
CA ILE A 428 -7.81 -20.73 7.52
C ILE A 428 -7.07 -19.55 8.15
N LEU A 429 -7.57 -19.05 9.30
CA LEU A 429 -6.92 -17.95 10.04
C LEU A 429 -5.47 -18.27 10.44
N SER A 430 -5.21 -19.50 10.88
CA SER A 430 -3.87 -19.95 11.23
C SER A 430 -2.92 -19.89 10.03
N ILE A 431 -3.34 -20.37 8.86
CA ILE A 431 -2.52 -20.40 7.65
C ILE A 431 -2.27 -18.97 7.14
N ALA A 432 -3.29 -18.13 7.11
CA ALA A 432 -3.18 -16.75 6.67
C ALA A 432 -2.22 -15.94 7.58
N LEU A 433 -2.31 -16.09 8.90
CA LEU A 433 -1.38 -15.47 9.85
C LEU A 433 0.05 -16.01 9.69
N ALA A 434 0.22 -17.31 9.41
CA ALA A 434 1.54 -17.87 9.14
C ALA A 434 2.17 -17.24 7.90
N GLY A 435 1.41 -17.11 6.81
CA GLY A 435 1.84 -16.45 5.57
C GLY A 435 2.17 -14.97 5.76
N THR A 436 1.34 -14.23 6.52
CA THR A 436 1.63 -12.84 6.90
C THR A 436 2.98 -12.75 7.64
N GLY A 437 3.25 -13.67 8.57
CA GLY A 437 4.53 -13.74 9.28
C GLY A 437 5.72 -14.02 8.37
N VAL A 438 5.57 -14.89 7.37
CA VAL A 438 6.60 -15.13 6.35
C VAL A 438 6.87 -13.87 5.54
N GLY A 439 5.84 -13.16 5.08
CA GLY A 439 6.00 -11.89 4.36
C GLY A 439 6.74 -10.83 5.18
N ALA A 440 6.39 -10.66 6.46
CA ALA A 440 7.09 -9.75 7.36
C ALA A 440 8.56 -10.15 7.59
N PHE A 441 8.81 -11.45 7.75
CA PHE A 441 10.19 -11.98 7.90
C PHE A 441 11.04 -11.72 6.64
N ILE A 442 10.49 -11.96 5.44
CA ILE A 442 11.16 -11.63 4.16
C ILE A 442 11.53 -10.15 4.12
N GLY A 443 10.61 -9.25 4.49
CA GLY A 443 10.85 -7.80 4.54
C GLY A 443 11.91 -7.36 5.56
N SER A 444 12.18 -8.19 6.56
CA SER A 444 13.21 -7.93 7.58
C SER A 444 14.62 -8.32 7.17
N LEU A 445 14.75 -9.22 6.18
CA LEU A 445 16.04 -9.73 5.77
C LEU A 445 16.94 -8.62 5.20
N PRO A 446 18.27 -8.67 5.41
CA PRO A 446 19.21 -7.66 4.92
C PRO A 446 19.33 -7.64 3.39
N ILE A 447 18.71 -8.58 2.68
CA ILE A 447 18.58 -8.57 1.21
C ILE A 447 17.65 -7.47 0.71
N THR A 448 16.85 -6.85 1.58
CA THR A 448 15.88 -5.84 1.20
C THR A 448 16.33 -4.42 1.51
N ALA A 449 17.28 -4.23 2.44
CA ALA A 449 17.89 -2.93 2.75
C ALA A 449 19.13 -3.12 3.63
N PRO A 450 20.22 -2.50 3.33
CA PRO A 450 20.57 -1.57 2.25
C PRO A 450 21.04 -2.28 0.98
N TRP A 451 20.17 -3.09 0.34
CA TRP A 451 20.54 -3.88 -0.83
C TRP A 451 21.02 -2.97 -1.98
N PRO A 452 22.07 -3.36 -2.70
CA PRO A 452 22.67 -2.47 -3.69
C PRO A 452 21.77 -2.18 -4.89
N HIS A 453 21.00 -3.18 -5.40
CA HIS A 453 20.24 -3.02 -6.61
C HIS A 453 18.78 -2.62 -6.35
N PHE A 454 18.31 -1.55 -7.02
CA PHE A 454 16.97 -1.02 -6.85
C PHE A 454 15.87 -2.05 -7.17
N VAL A 455 16.00 -2.83 -8.25
CA VAL A 455 15.02 -3.83 -8.66
C VAL A 455 14.88 -4.95 -7.64
N VAL A 456 16.00 -5.38 -7.03
CA VAL A 456 15.98 -6.41 -5.98
C VAL A 456 15.24 -5.92 -4.74
N ASP A 457 15.52 -4.68 -4.33
CA ASP A 457 14.85 -4.05 -3.20
C ASP A 457 13.35 -3.90 -3.44
N GLU A 458 12.94 -3.38 -4.60
CA GLU A 458 11.54 -3.25 -4.99
C GLU A 458 10.84 -4.62 -5.06
N TYR A 459 11.51 -5.66 -5.55
CA TYR A 459 10.95 -7.01 -5.64
C TYR A 459 10.53 -7.53 -4.26
N PHE A 460 11.45 -7.56 -3.31
CA PHE A 460 11.17 -8.07 -1.96
C PHE A 460 10.26 -7.14 -1.16
N ARG A 461 10.37 -5.84 -1.36
CA ARG A 461 9.48 -4.87 -0.72
C ARG A 461 8.02 -5.12 -1.07
N TRP A 462 7.72 -5.28 -2.35
CA TRP A 462 6.35 -5.48 -2.81
C TRP A 462 5.78 -6.84 -2.42
N ILE A 463 6.60 -7.91 -2.40
CA ILE A 463 6.17 -9.20 -1.82
C ILE A 463 5.75 -9.03 -0.36
N THR A 464 6.53 -8.30 0.44
CA THR A 464 6.21 -8.03 1.85
C THR A 464 4.90 -7.25 1.98
N ILE A 465 4.70 -6.21 1.16
CA ILE A 465 3.50 -5.38 1.17
C ILE A 465 2.28 -6.21 0.76
N HIS A 466 2.38 -6.96 -0.34
CA HIS A 466 1.27 -7.76 -0.84
C HIS A 466 0.92 -8.95 0.06
N ALA A 467 1.90 -9.57 0.71
CA ALA A 467 1.61 -10.56 1.76
C ALA A 467 0.70 -9.97 2.86
N PHE A 468 0.83 -8.67 3.10
CA PHE A 468 0.01 -7.96 4.09
C PHE A 468 -1.30 -7.45 3.48
N VAL A 469 -1.29 -6.71 2.36
CA VAL A 469 -2.49 -5.96 1.91
C VAL A 469 -3.42 -6.75 0.98
N GLU A 470 -2.94 -7.72 0.21
CA GLU A 470 -3.75 -8.42 -0.80
C GLU A 470 -3.64 -9.95 -0.75
N GLY A 471 -2.58 -10.52 -0.16
CA GLY A 471 -2.36 -11.96 -0.15
C GLY A 471 -2.95 -12.67 1.07
N PHE A 472 -2.50 -12.32 2.27
CA PHE A 472 -2.85 -13.06 3.49
C PHE A 472 -3.75 -12.29 4.46
N TRP A 473 -3.80 -10.96 4.39
CA TRP A 473 -4.67 -10.17 5.24
C TRP A 473 -6.15 -10.23 4.83
N PRO A 474 -6.54 -10.13 3.54
CA PRO A 474 -7.94 -10.26 3.14
C PRO A 474 -8.59 -11.57 3.60
N PRO A 475 -7.95 -12.75 3.47
CA PRO A 475 -8.46 -14.00 4.04
C PRO A 475 -8.73 -13.94 5.54
N ILE A 476 -7.91 -13.21 6.32
CA ILE A 476 -8.17 -13.01 7.75
C ILE A 476 -9.43 -12.17 7.94
N VAL A 477 -9.54 -11.04 7.24
CA VAL A 477 -10.67 -10.10 7.30
C VAL A 477 -11.97 -10.82 6.93
N VAL A 478 -12.01 -11.45 5.76
CA VAL A 478 -13.21 -12.12 5.25
C VAL A 478 -13.60 -13.30 6.14
N THR A 479 -12.63 -14.12 6.57
CA THR A 479 -12.92 -15.27 7.44
C THR A 479 -13.57 -14.82 8.77
N ILE A 480 -13.10 -13.72 9.37
CA ILE A 480 -13.70 -13.20 10.62
C ILE A 480 -15.09 -12.62 10.35
N MET A 481 -15.29 -11.85 9.29
CA MET A 481 -16.62 -11.32 8.94
C MET A 481 -17.61 -12.45 8.70
N VAL A 482 -17.20 -13.47 7.96
CA VAL A 482 -18.03 -14.66 7.70
C VAL A 482 -18.33 -15.42 9.00
N LEU A 483 -17.33 -15.59 9.86
CA LEU A 483 -17.50 -16.27 11.14
C LEU A 483 -18.51 -15.52 12.03
N LEU A 484 -18.47 -14.18 12.05
CA LEU A 484 -19.49 -13.38 12.77
C LEU A 484 -20.90 -13.61 12.22
N LEU A 485 -21.07 -13.69 10.89
CA LEU A 485 -22.36 -14.00 10.27
C LEU A 485 -22.86 -15.42 10.64
N VAL A 486 -21.95 -16.38 10.66
CA VAL A 486 -22.26 -17.77 11.03
C VAL A 486 -22.63 -17.87 12.50
N LEU A 487 -21.81 -17.35 13.41
CA LEU A 487 -22.05 -17.45 14.87
C LEU A 487 -23.32 -16.73 15.32
N THR A 488 -23.69 -15.67 14.64
CA THR A 488 -24.92 -14.92 14.93
C THR A 488 -26.17 -15.49 14.24
N GLY A 489 -26.04 -16.55 13.44
CA GLY A 489 -27.14 -17.22 12.76
C GLY A 489 -27.68 -16.48 11.54
N VAL A 490 -26.90 -15.62 10.93
CA VAL A 490 -27.25 -14.94 9.66
C VAL A 490 -26.99 -15.86 8.47
N VAL A 491 -25.86 -16.56 8.47
CA VAL A 491 -25.40 -17.39 7.35
C VAL A 491 -25.28 -18.86 7.79
N PRO A 492 -25.69 -19.84 6.97
CA PRO A 492 -25.42 -21.24 7.23
C PRO A 492 -23.91 -21.54 7.31
N PRO A 493 -23.43 -22.39 8.24
CA PRO A 493 -22.01 -22.69 8.39
C PRO A 493 -21.34 -23.20 7.12
N ALA A 494 -22.03 -24.09 6.38
CA ALA A 494 -21.49 -24.66 5.13
C ALA A 494 -21.30 -23.60 4.03
N LEU A 495 -22.26 -22.66 3.92
CA LEU A 495 -22.14 -21.53 2.97
C LEU A 495 -21.01 -20.59 3.41
N GLY A 496 -20.96 -20.24 4.69
CA GLY A 496 -19.91 -19.39 5.23
C GLY A 496 -18.52 -19.97 4.99
N LEU A 497 -18.33 -21.24 5.31
CA LEU A 497 -17.04 -21.92 5.08
C LEU A 497 -16.65 -22.00 3.61
N ALA A 498 -17.60 -22.27 2.71
CA ALA A 498 -17.34 -22.33 1.29
C ALA A 498 -16.86 -20.95 0.74
N VAL A 499 -17.50 -19.86 1.21
CA VAL A 499 -17.10 -18.50 0.83
C VAL A 499 -15.73 -18.13 1.42
N ALA A 500 -15.52 -18.31 2.73
CA ALA A 500 -14.24 -17.99 3.35
C ALA A 500 -13.08 -18.82 2.79
N GLY A 501 -13.32 -20.10 2.46
CA GLY A 501 -12.32 -20.98 1.89
C GLY A 501 -11.97 -20.63 0.44
N LEU A 502 -12.98 -20.35 -0.39
CA LEU A 502 -12.78 -19.95 -1.78
C LEU A 502 -12.07 -18.58 -1.85
N ASP A 503 -12.53 -17.62 -1.07
CA ASP A 503 -11.92 -16.30 -0.95
C ASP A 503 -10.44 -16.42 -0.55
N ALA A 504 -10.14 -17.18 0.51
CA ALA A 504 -8.77 -17.38 0.96
C ALA A 504 -7.86 -18.03 -0.11
N VAL A 505 -8.37 -18.97 -0.90
CA VAL A 505 -7.58 -19.58 -2.00
C VAL A 505 -7.34 -18.58 -3.12
N LEU A 506 -8.37 -17.82 -3.51
CA LEU A 506 -8.25 -16.80 -4.56
C LEU A 506 -7.31 -15.68 -4.14
N GLU A 507 -7.53 -15.05 -3.00
CA GLU A 507 -6.72 -13.93 -2.51
C GLU A 507 -5.24 -14.32 -2.31
N ILE A 508 -4.97 -15.47 -1.72
CA ILE A 508 -3.59 -15.95 -1.57
C ILE A 508 -2.95 -16.23 -2.94
N ALA A 509 -3.66 -16.89 -3.84
CA ALA A 509 -3.11 -17.23 -5.14
C ALA A 509 -3.00 -16.01 -6.07
N THR A 510 -4.08 -15.22 -6.19
CA THR A 510 -4.14 -14.13 -7.16
C THR A 510 -3.63 -12.82 -6.59
N GLY A 511 -3.97 -12.47 -5.34
CA GLY A 511 -3.48 -11.28 -4.67
C GLY A 511 -1.96 -11.30 -4.47
N MET A 512 -1.38 -12.43 -4.05
CA MET A 512 0.08 -12.52 -3.97
C MET A 512 0.75 -12.41 -5.34
N ILE A 513 0.31 -13.16 -6.36
CA ILE A 513 0.91 -13.10 -7.69
C ILE A 513 0.59 -11.75 -8.35
N GLY A 514 -0.55 -11.15 -8.03
CA GLY A 514 -0.97 -9.80 -8.41
C GLY A 514 0.01 -8.69 -7.99
N THR A 515 0.92 -8.93 -7.03
CA THR A 515 2.07 -8.04 -6.74
C THR A 515 2.75 -7.55 -8.03
N ALA A 516 2.65 -8.31 -9.10
CA ALA A 516 3.22 -7.99 -10.40
C ALA A 516 2.79 -6.62 -10.94
N HIS A 517 1.59 -6.11 -10.60
CA HIS A 517 1.17 -4.78 -11.03
C HIS A 517 1.98 -3.64 -10.36
N HIS A 518 2.65 -3.90 -9.25
CA HIS A 518 3.61 -2.99 -8.65
C HIS A 518 5.02 -3.09 -9.26
N TYR A 519 5.24 -4.01 -10.18
CA TYR A 519 6.49 -4.13 -10.94
C TYR A 519 6.43 -3.41 -12.29
N TYR A 520 5.31 -2.77 -12.61
CA TYR A 520 5.23 -1.94 -13.80
C TYR A 520 6.19 -0.77 -13.66
N TRP A 521 6.99 -0.54 -14.71
CA TRP A 521 7.92 0.58 -14.87
C TRP A 521 9.13 0.60 -13.93
N GLY A 522 9.25 -0.34 -12.98
CA GLY A 522 10.29 -0.35 -11.94
C GLY A 522 11.63 -0.99 -12.33
N GLY A 523 11.83 -1.34 -13.60
CA GLY A 523 13.05 -2.04 -14.05
C GLY A 523 12.94 -3.56 -14.09
N GLN A 524 11.78 -4.13 -13.78
CA GLN A 524 11.52 -5.56 -13.89
C GLN A 524 11.32 -5.96 -15.37
N PRO A 525 11.54 -7.25 -15.72
CA PRO A 525 11.35 -7.72 -17.10
C PRO A 525 9.89 -7.72 -17.56
N THR A 526 9.65 -7.74 -18.86
CA THR A 526 8.35 -7.64 -19.54
C THR A 526 7.32 -8.65 -19.03
N MET A 527 7.75 -9.85 -18.65
CA MET A 527 6.87 -10.88 -18.10
C MET A 527 5.98 -10.36 -16.98
N TRP A 528 6.50 -9.50 -16.11
CA TRP A 528 5.75 -8.96 -14.97
C TRP A 528 4.58 -8.05 -15.39
N LEU A 529 4.67 -7.40 -16.56
CA LEU A 529 3.55 -6.65 -17.11
C LEU A 529 2.34 -7.55 -17.39
N TYR A 530 2.58 -8.71 -18.01
CA TYR A 530 1.51 -9.68 -18.30
C TYR A 530 1.03 -10.44 -17.07
N VAL A 531 1.94 -10.81 -16.17
CA VAL A 531 1.56 -11.43 -14.90
C VAL A 531 0.66 -10.51 -14.08
N GLY A 532 1.03 -9.23 -13.95
CA GLY A 532 0.19 -8.24 -13.27
C GLY A 532 -1.15 -8.03 -13.96
N ALA A 533 -1.16 -7.96 -15.30
CA ALA A 533 -2.38 -7.83 -16.08
C ALA A 533 -3.38 -8.96 -15.83
N VAL A 534 -2.91 -10.19 -15.68
CA VAL A 534 -3.76 -11.36 -15.46
C VAL A 534 -4.25 -11.47 -14.02
N PHE A 535 -3.32 -11.43 -13.06
CA PHE A 535 -3.63 -11.81 -11.68
C PHE A 535 -4.29 -10.69 -10.87
N SER A 536 -4.03 -9.43 -11.19
CA SER A 536 -4.66 -8.29 -10.50
C SER A 536 -6.18 -8.15 -10.74
N THR A 537 -6.76 -8.93 -11.64
CA THR A 537 -8.18 -8.84 -11.99
C THR A 537 -9.02 -9.97 -11.40
N LEU A 538 -8.38 -10.96 -10.76
CA LEU A 538 -9.05 -12.18 -10.28
C LEU A 538 -9.47 -12.12 -8.82
N GLU A 539 -9.39 -10.95 -8.17
CA GLU A 539 -9.63 -10.77 -6.74
C GLU A 539 -11.12 -10.70 -6.35
N ALA A 540 -11.45 -11.23 -5.18
CA ALA A 540 -12.54 -10.87 -4.24
C ALA A 540 -14.01 -10.85 -4.70
N LEU A 541 -14.50 -11.82 -5.45
CA LEU A 541 -15.94 -11.92 -5.74
C LEU A 541 -16.78 -12.73 -4.73
N PRO A 542 -16.24 -13.68 -3.93
CA PRO A 542 -17.08 -14.57 -3.09
C PRO A 542 -17.86 -13.85 -2.00
N LEU A 543 -17.30 -12.80 -1.36
CA LEU A 543 -17.96 -12.03 -0.32
C LEU A 543 -19.25 -11.34 -0.80
N GLY A 544 -19.31 -10.89 -2.05
CA GLY A 544 -20.50 -10.28 -2.64
C GLY A 544 -21.76 -11.14 -2.53
N PHE A 545 -21.58 -12.46 -2.56
CA PHE A 545 -22.68 -13.42 -2.37
C PHE A 545 -23.25 -13.44 -0.97
N LEU A 546 -22.39 -13.40 0.04
CA LEU A 546 -22.86 -13.37 1.43
C LEU A 546 -23.57 -12.04 1.71
N ILE A 547 -23.13 -10.97 1.10
CA ILE A 547 -23.79 -9.66 1.19
C ILE A 547 -25.19 -9.77 0.58
N ALA A 548 -25.31 -10.28 -0.65
CA ALA A 548 -26.60 -10.45 -1.32
C ALA A 548 -27.54 -11.36 -0.51
N TYR A 549 -27.05 -12.51 -0.04
CA TYR A 549 -27.80 -13.42 0.82
C TYR A 549 -28.31 -12.71 2.09
N SER A 550 -27.41 -12.00 2.79
CA SER A 550 -27.72 -11.33 4.05
C SER A 550 -28.75 -10.21 3.87
N LEU A 551 -28.67 -9.44 2.77
CA LEU A 551 -29.62 -8.37 2.43
C LEU A 551 -30.99 -8.94 2.04
N ILE A 552 -31.05 -10.05 1.29
CA ILE A 552 -32.29 -10.74 0.97
C ILE A 552 -32.94 -11.26 2.25
N LEU A 553 -32.15 -11.86 3.15
CA LEU A 553 -32.61 -12.32 4.45
C LEU A 553 -33.20 -11.16 5.28
N TRP A 554 -32.51 -10.00 5.31
CA TRP A 554 -32.99 -8.80 6.00
C TRP A 554 -34.32 -8.32 5.44
N ARG A 555 -34.44 -8.18 4.12
CA ARG A 555 -35.71 -7.78 3.45
C ARG A 555 -36.87 -8.72 3.74
N ARG A 556 -36.61 -9.99 3.96
CA ARG A 556 -37.61 -11.00 4.32
C ARG A 556 -37.92 -11.06 5.82
N GLY A 557 -37.41 -10.14 6.63
CA GLY A 557 -37.60 -10.12 8.08
C GLY A 557 -36.82 -11.19 8.85
N GLY A 558 -35.84 -11.84 8.21
CA GLY A 558 -35.06 -12.94 8.81
C GLY A 558 -33.96 -12.51 9.79
N LEU A 559 -33.69 -11.20 9.96
CA LEU A 559 -32.79 -10.68 10.98
C LEU A 559 -33.60 -10.27 12.23
N THR A 560 -33.36 -10.95 13.36
CA THR A 560 -34.20 -10.88 14.54
C THR A 560 -33.73 -9.86 15.59
N ASN A 561 -32.47 -9.39 15.53
CA ASN A 561 -31.90 -8.47 16.51
C ASN A 561 -31.00 -7.40 15.90
N GLU A 562 -30.69 -6.36 16.69
CA GLU A 562 -29.90 -5.22 16.25
C GLU A 562 -28.44 -5.57 15.97
N LEU A 563 -27.87 -6.57 16.64
CA LEU A 563 -26.50 -7.02 16.39
C LEU A 563 -26.36 -7.62 14.98
N GLN A 564 -27.29 -8.51 14.56
CA GLN A 564 -27.32 -9.06 13.20
C GLN A 564 -27.41 -7.95 12.14
N LYS A 565 -28.33 -6.98 12.33
CA LYS A 565 -28.49 -5.85 11.41
C LYS A 565 -27.22 -5.00 11.34
N THR A 566 -26.53 -4.82 12.48
CA THR A 566 -25.28 -4.07 12.52
C THR A 566 -24.17 -4.79 11.77
N ILE A 567 -23.98 -6.09 12.01
CA ILE A 567 -23.00 -6.93 11.30
C ILE A 567 -23.26 -6.86 9.78
N VAL A 568 -24.50 -7.08 9.34
CA VAL A 568 -24.84 -7.02 7.91
C VAL A 568 -24.59 -5.62 7.31
N THR A 569 -24.93 -4.55 8.03
CA THR A 569 -24.65 -3.16 7.55
C THR A 569 -23.15 -2.94 7.33
N PHE A 570 -22.32 -3.30 8.31
CA PHE A 570 -20.87 -3.09 8.22
C PHE A 570 -20.25 -3.93 7.10
N ILE A 571 -20.62 -5.20 6.97
CA ILE A 571 -20.14 -6.07 5.90
C ILE A 571 -20.60 -5.56 4.52
N THR A 572 -21.81 -5.01 4.43
CA THR A 572 -22.30 -4.39 3.18
C THR A 572 -21.49 -3.14 2.83
N VAL A 573 -21.21 -2.26 3.80
CA VAL A 573 -20.39 -1.06 3.57
C VAL A 573 -18.95 -1.45 3.20
N ALA A 574 -18.37 -2.45 3.85
CA ALA A 574 -17.04 -2.95 3.52
C ALA A 574 -16.99 -3.56 2.11
N GLY A 575 -17.90 -4.47 1.78
CA GLY A 575 -17.86 -5.22 0.53
C GLY A 575 -18.33 -4.40 -0.68
N ILE A 576 -19.37 -3.56 -0.55
CA ILE A 576 -19.79 -2.68 -1.65
C ILE A 576 -18.93 -1.43 -1.69
N GLY A 577 -18.82 -0.73 -0.55
CA GLY A 577 -18.06 0.51 -0.47
C GLY A 577 -16.57 0.31 -0.73
N GLY A 578 -15.97 -0.69 -0.08
CA GLY A 578 -14.57 -1.04 -0.31
C GLY A 578 -14.33 -1.66 -1.68
N GLY A 579 -15.28 -2.48 -2.16
CA GLY A 579 -15.19 -3.13 -3.48
C GLY A 579 -15.09 -2.14 -4.64
N VAL A 580 -15.73 -0.97 -4.56
CA VAL A 580 -15.52 0.10 -5.55
C VAL A 580 -14.06 0.59 -5.53
N GLY A 581 -13.45 0.71 -4.34
CA GLY A 581 -12.04 1.08 -4.21
C GLY A 581 -11.09 0.01 -4.76
N VAL A 582 -11.31 -1.25 -4.40
CA VAL A 582 -10.46 -2.39 -4.78
C VAL A 582 -10.68 -2.78 -6.24
N ILE A 583 -11.91 -3.14 -6.61
CA ILE A 583 -12.21 -3.67 -7.95
C ILE A 583 -12.30 -2.53 -8.96
N GLY A 584 -13.03 -1.45 -8.65
CA GLY A 584 -13.24 -0.35 -9.59
C GLY A 584 -11.99 0.48 -9.85
N PHE A 585 -11.40 1.04 -8.78
CA PHE A 585 -10.21 1.89 -8.91
C PHE A 585 -8.90 1.11 -8.87
N GLY A 586 -8.82 -0.03 -8.19
CA GLY A 586 -7.66 -0.91 -8.22
C GLY A 586 -7.58 -1.68 -9.55
N ALA A 587 -8.28 -2.80 -9.64
CA ALA A 587 -8.22 -3.68 -10.80
C ALA A 587 -8.71 -3.02 -12.09
N GLY A 588 -9.80 -2.23 -12.04
CA GLY A 588 -10.45 -1.63 -13.20
C GLY A 588 -9.80 -0.34 -13.70
N LEU A 589 -8.91 0.29 -12.95
CA LEU A 589 -8.29 1.55 -13.36
C LEU A 589 -6.76 1.50 -13.23
N ILE A 590 -6.23 1.51 -12.02
CA ILE A 590 -4.77 1.67 -11.83
C ILE A 590 -3.96 0.44 -12.19
N ASN A 591 -4.54 -0.75 -12.17
CA ASN A 591 -3.86 -1.99 -12.55
C ASN A 591 -3.96 -2.28 -14.06
N MET A 592 -4.74 -1.50 -14.82
CA MET A 592 -4.74 -1.56 -16.29
C MET A 592 -3.47 -0.92 -16.84
N PRO A 593 -2.59 -1.66 -17.55
CA PRO A 593 -1.28 -1.16 -17.94
C PRO A 593 -1.29 0.16 -18.70
N ILE A 594 -2.21 0.37 -19.65
CA ILE A 594 -2.27 1.62 -20.42
C ILE A 594 -2.68 2.82 -19.55
N ILE A 595 -3.57 2.62 -18.60
CA ILE A 595 -3.98 3.67 -17.67
C ILE A 595 -2.85 3.92 -16.68
N ASN A 596 -2.29 2.86 -16.11
CA ASN A 596 -1.16 2.93 -15.18
C ASN A 596 0.04 3.65 -15.80
N TYR A 597 0.31 3.45 -17.10
CA TYR A 597 1.39 4.14 -17.81
C TYR A 597 1.39 5.66 -17.59
N TYR A 598 0.23 6.28 -17.60
CA TYR A 598 0.09 7.73 -17.45
C TYR A 598 -0.17 8.19 -16.01
N ILE A 599 -0.83 7.37 -15.18
CA ILE A 599 -1.26 7.80 -13.85
C ILE A 599 -0.44 7.21 -12.70
N HIS A 600 0.56 6.36 -12.99
CA HIS A 600 1.46 5.82 -11.98
C HIS A 600 2.13 6.96 -11.20
N GLY A 601 2.13 6.87 -9.87
CA GLY A 601 2.66 7.93 -9.01
C GLY A 601 1.83 9.22 -8.95
N THR A 602 0.58 9.21 -9.42
CA THR A 602 -0.38 10.33 -9.33
C THR A 602 -1.38 10.13 -8.20
N GLN A 603 -2.29 11.10 -8.02
CA GLN A 603 -3.40 11.00 -7.06
C GLN A 603 -4.42 9.91 -7.42
N GLY A 604 -4.33 9.30 -8.60
CA GLY A 604 -5.10 8.11 -8.97
C GLY A 604 -4.87 6.94 -8.02
N THR A 605 -3.63 6.70 -7.62
CA THR A 605 -3.30 5.70 -6.60
C THR A 605 -3.89 6.06 -5.23
N MET A 606 -3.99 7.36 -4.92
CA MET A 606 -4.63 7.81 -3.67
C MET A 606 -6.15 7.60 -3.67
N VAL A 607 -6.84 7.71 -4.82
CA VAL A 607 -8.26 7.35 -4.92
C VAL A 607 -8.47 5.90 -4.50
N HIS A 608 -7.68 4.98 -5.08
CA HIS A 608 -7.72 3.56 -4.71
C HIS A 608 -7.43 3.36 -3.22
N ALA A 609 -6.30 3.89 -2.72
CA ALA A 609 -5.89 3.69 -1.33
C ALA A 609 -6.88 4.23 -0.30
N HIS A 610 -7.49 5.41 -0.56
CA HIS A 610 -8.44 6.04 0.36
C HIS A 610 -9.87 5.47 0.27
N LEU A 611 -10.20 4.68 -0.73
CA LEU A 611 -11.45 3.90 -0.75
C LEU A 611 -11.21 2.47 -0.27
N ALA A 612 -10.14 1.80 -0.70
CA ALA A 612 -9.87 0.41 -0.34
C ALA A 612 -9.51 0.24 1.14
N MET A 613 -8.47 0.93 1.62
CA MET A 613 -7.96 0.70 2.99
C MET A 613 -8.99 1.01 4.09
N PRO A 614 -9.62 2.21 4.15
CA PRO A 614 -10.57 2.50 5.22
C PRO A 614 -11.86 1.70 5.10
N LEU A 615 -12.33 1.38 3.90
CA LEU A 615 -13.62 0.71 3.73
C LEU A 615 -13.48 -0.81 3.76
N SER A 616 -12.51 -1.42 3.05
CA SER A 616 -12.35 -2.89 3.05
C SER A 616 -11.69 -3.43 4.31
N TYR A 617 -10.83 -2.66 4.98
CA TYR A 617 -10.13 -3.09 6.20
C TYR A 617 -10.58 -2.34 7.44
N GLY A 618 -10.76 -1.02 7.34
CA GLY A 618 -11.16 -0.18 8.47
C GLY A 618 -12.55 -0.50 8.96
N VAL A 619 -13.53 -0.63 8.08
CA VAL A 619 -14.93 -0.92 8.44
C VAL A 619 -15.07 -2.27 9.15
N PRO A 620 -14.51 -3.40 8.66
CA PRO A 620 -14.50 -4.65 9.41
C PRO A 620 -13.82 -4.56 10.76
N THR A 621 -12.73 -3.79 10.85
CA THR A 621 -12.03 -3.56 12.12
C THR A 621 -12.92 -2.82 13.12
N MET A 622 -13.64 -1.79 12.68
CA MET A 622 -14.63 -1.09 13.53
C MET A 622 -15.78 -2.02 13.96
N LEU A 623 -16.21 -2.94 13.08
CA LEU A 623 -17.18 -3.96 13.45
C LEU A 623 -16.69 -4.84 14.60
N MET A 624 -15.44 -5.28 14.56
CA MET A 624 -14.84 -6.07 15.64
C MET A 624 -14.83 -5.32 16.97
N TRP A 625 -14.54 -4.02 17.00
CA TRP A 625 -14.63 -3.20 18.20
C TRP A 625 -16.04 -3.17 18.76
N ILE A 626 -17.03 -2.92 17.90
CA ILE A 626 -18.43 -2.83 18.30
C ILE A 626 -18.93 -4.16 18.88
N VAL A 627 -18.64 -5.28 18.22
CA VAL A 627 -19.03 -6.63 18.66
C VAL A 627 -18.40 -6.93 20.02
N ALA A 628 -17.10 -6.67 20.19
CA ALA A 628 -16.41 -6.93 21.44
C ALA A 628 -16.95 -6.09 22.61
N PHE A 629 -17.18 -4.79 22.39
CA PHE A 629 -17.77 -3.91 23.40
C PHE A 629 -19.24 -4.25 23.71
N TYR A 630 -20.03 -4.62 22.69
CA TYR A 630 -21.42 -5.07 22.88
C TYR A 630 -21.49 -6.34 23.74
N LEU A 631 -20.72 -7.36 23.41
CA LEU A 631 -20.66 -8.61 24.17
C LEU A 631 -20.17 -8.40 25.63
N SER A 632 -19.33 -7.38 25.82
CA SER A 632 -18.82 -7.00 27.15
C SER A 632 -19.80 -6.13 27.96
N GLY A 633 -21.00 -5.85 27.43
CA GLY A 633 -22.00 -5.02 28.08
C GLY A 633 -21.72 -3.50 28.05
N GLY A 634 -20.78 -3.06 27.19
CA GLY A 634 -20.45 -1.64 27.03
C GLY A 634 -21.47 -0.87 26.19
N PHE A 635 -22.10 -1.54 25.23
CA PHE A 635 -23.08 -0.96 24.32
C PHE A 635 -24.38 -1.75 24.35
N GLY A 636 -25.51 -1.05 24.24
CA GLY A 636 -26.83 -1.66 24.02
C GLY A 636 -27.31 -1.40 22.58
N ASP A 637 -28.50 -1.90 22.25
CA ASP A 637 -29.12 -1.86 20.94
C ASP A 637 -29.26 -0.43 20.35
N SER A 638 -29.47 0.57 21.21
CA SER A 638 -29.53 1.98 20.79
C SER A 638 -28.20 2.47 20.21
N TRP A 639 -27.07 2.01 20.77
CA TRP A 639 -25.75 2.32 20.25
C TRP A 639 -25.47 1.59 18.94
N LEU A 640 -25.90 0.33 18.81
CA LEU A 640 -25.76 -0.43 17.56
C LEU A 640 -26.46 0.28 16.39
N ARG A 641 -27.65 0.87 16.62
CA ARG A 641 -28.35 1.69 15.61
C ARG A 641 -27.55 2.93 15.23
N ARG A 642 -26.97 3.65 16.20
CA ARG A 642 -26.13 4.83 15.93
C ARG A 642 -24.89 4.49 15.11
N PHE A 643 -24.23 3.39 15.43
CA PHE A 643 -23.06 2.92 14.71
C PHE A 643 -23.37 2.55 13.25
N ARG A 644 -24.54 2.01 12.95
CA ARG A 644 -24.98 1.77 11.58
C ARG A 644 -25.06 3.05 10.75
N TYR A 645 -25.57 4.13 11.33
CA TYR A 645 -25.59 5.45 10.65
C TYR A 645 -24.18 6.02 10.54
N ALA A 646 -23.40 5.95 11.61
CA ALA A 646 -22.05 6.48 11.63
C ALA A 646 -21.13 5.82 10.57
N ILE A 647 -21.24 4.50 10.35
CA ILE A 647 -20.41 3.82 9.35
C ILE A 647 -20.77 4.22 7.91
N VAL A 648 -22.04 4.49 7.63
CA VAL A 648 -22.47 5.03 6.33
C VAL A 648 -21.93 6.43 6.12
N VAL A 649 -22.00 7.29 7.16
CA VAL A 649 -21.43 8.65 7.13
C VAL A 649 -19.92 8.61 6.95
N PHE A 650 -19.23 7.67 7.62
CA PHE A 650 -17.80 7.43 7.44
C PHE A 650 -17.45 7.11 5.98
N ALA A 651 -18.15 6.16 5.38
CA ALA A 651 -17.96 5.81 3.98
C ALA A 651 -18.25 6.98 3.04
N ALA A 652 -19.34 7.72 3.29
CA ALA A 652 -19.69 8.91 2.50
C ALA A 652 -18.57 9.97 2.55
N GLY A 653 -17.90 10.17 3.69
CA GLY A 653 -16.76 11.07 3.82
C GLY A 653 -15.63 10.70 2.87
N PHE A 654 -15.25 9.43 2.80
CA PHE A 654 -14.20 8.95 1.89
C PHE A 654 -14.60 9.04 0.41
N TYR A 655 -15.87 8.79 0.07
CA TYR A 655 -16.35 8.98 -1.29
C TYR A 655 -16.35 10.47 -1.70
N ILE A 656 -16.76 11.36 -0.80
CA ILE A 656 -16.71 12.82 -1.03
C ILE A 656 -15.25 13.25 -1.26
N GLN A 657 -14.32 12.80 -0.43
CA GLN A 657 -12.89 13.05 -0.60
C GLN A 657 -12.39 12.56 -1.96
N ALA A 658 -12.74 11.33 -2.35
CA ALA A 658 -12.33 10.75 -3.61
C ALA A 658 -12.85 11.53 -4.82
N PHE A 659 -14.15 11.85 -4.85
CA PHE A 659 -14.79 12.46 -6.03
C PHE A 659 -14.64 13.98 -6.12
N LEU A 660 -14.54 14.70 -5.00
CA LEU A 660 -14.37 16.17 -5.02
C LEU A 660 -12.90 16.60 -5.07
N SER A 661 -11.95 15.75 -4.67
CA SER A 661 -10.54 16.10 -4.58
C SER A 661 -9.65 15.20 -5.41
N LEU A 662 -9.52 13.92 -5.03
CA LEU A 662 -8.49 13.03 -5.57
C LEU A 662 -8.69 12.72 -7.06
N MET A 663 -9.92 12.47 -7.50
CA MET A 663 -10.21 12.25 -8.93
C MET A 663 -9.97 13.49 -9.80
N PRO A 664 -10.46 14.68 -9.46
CA PRO A 664 -10.11 15.90 -10.20
C PRO A 664 -8.60 16.12 -10.27
N LEU A 665 -7.86 15.88 -9.19
CA LEU A 665 -6.40 15.97 -9.18
C LEU A 665 -5.75 14.93 -10.12
N MET A 666 -6.22 13.69 -10.12
CA MET A 666 -5.76 12.65 -11.05
C MET A 666 -5.99 13.05 -12.50
N ILE A 667 -7.18 13.57 -12.82
CA ILE A 667 -7.54 14.02 -14.18
C ILE A 667 -6.63 15.18 -14.59
N LYS A 668 -6.38 16.14 -13.68
CA LYS A 668 -5.43 17.23 -13.93
C LYS A 668 -4.03 16.73 -14.19
N GLN A 669 -3.53 15.78 -13.38
CA GLN A 669 -2.23 15.18 -13.55
C GLN A 669 -2.13 14.41 -14.88
N PHE A 670 -3.16 13.65 -15.25
CA PHE A 670 -3.24 12.97 -16.54
C PHE A 670 -3.13 13.97 -17.71
N SER A 671 -3.88 15.08 -17.64
CA SER A 671 -3.81 16.14 -18.65
C SER A 671 -2.40 16.77 -18.74
N LEU A 672 -1.74 16.97 -17.58
CA LEU A 672 -0.38 17.51 -17.54
C LEU A 672 0.66 16.53 -18.10
N VAL A 673 0.56 15.24 -17.77
CA VAL A 673 1.45 14.21 -18.32
C VAL A 673 1.36 14.18 -19.84
N THR A 674 0.16 14.15 -20.38
CA THR A 674 -0.05 14.05 -21.84
C THR A 674 0.33 15.34 -22.57
N SER A 675 0.25 16.50 -21.90
CA SER A 675 0.56 17.80 -22.51
C SER A 675 2.01 18.26 -22.29
N PHE A 676 2.61 17.97 -21.13
CA PHE A 676 3.91 18.53 -20.71
C PHE A 676 4.94 17.50 -20.28
N GLY A 677 4.57 16.22 -20.14
CA GLY A 677 5.46 15.15 -19.70
C GLY A 677 5.39 14.88 -18.19
N TYR A 678 6.01 13.77 -17.79
CA TYR A 678 5.91 13.21 -16.44
C TYR A 678 6.49 14.13 -15.34
N TRP A 679 7.45 15.00 -15.66
CA TRP A 679 8.03 15.99 -14.72
C TRP A 679 7.02 17.07 -14.27
N SER A 680 5.86 17.18 -14.91
CA SER A 680 4.85 18.21 -14.61
C SER A 680 3.84 17.80 -13.55
N ILE A 681 3.79 16.52 -13.15
CA ILE A 681 2.72 15.98 -12.32
C ILE A 681 2.90 16.14 -10.81
N LYS A 682 4.07 16.62 -10.37
CA LYS A 682 4.43 16.76 -8.96
C LYS A 682 5.30 17.99 -8.75
N GLY A 683 5.36 18.44 -7.49
CA GLY A 683 6.23 19.54 -7.07
C GLY A 683 5.58 20.91 -7.13
N ILE A 684 6.24 21.87 -6.52
CA ILE A 684 5.82 23.27 -6.42
C ILE A 684 6.41 24.15 -7.52
N GLU A 685 7.45 23.68 -8.20
CA GLU A 685 8.10 24.35 -9.33
C GLU A 685 8.37 23.37 -10.47
N THR A 686 8.60 23.89 -11.68
CA THR A 686 9.01 23.09 -12.83
C THR A 686 10.54 23.18 -13.03
N PRO A 687 11.17 22.23 -13.76
CA PRO A 687 12.61 22.29 -14.06
C PRO A 687 13.04 23.57 -14.80
N TRP A 688 12.09 24.26 -15.41
CA TRP A 688 12.33 25.50 -16.17
C TRP A 688 12.07 26.77 -15.36
N GLY A 689 11.76 26.68 -14.05
CA GLY A 689 11.53 27.81 -13.15
C GLY A 689 10.11 28.37 -13.19
N GLY A 690 9.15 27.66 -13.80
CA GLY A 690 7.71 27.98 -13.69
C GLY A 690 7.07 27.39 -12.45
N ILE A 691 5.81 27.76 -12.18
CA ILE A 691 5.03 27.19 -11.10
C ILE A 691 4.76 25.69 -11.35
N GLY A 692 4.92 24.88 -10.31
CA GLY A 692 4.54 23.47 -10.35
C GLY A 692 3.05 23.26 -10.12
N ILE A 693 2.62 22.00 -10.21
CA ILE A 693 1.21 21.63 -10.12
C ILE A 693 0.54 22.14 -8.84
N TRP A 694 1.23 22.02 -7.70
CA TRP A 694 0.65 22.40 -6.39
C TRP A 694 0.49 23.92 -6.21
N GLU A 695 1.11 24.73 -7.07
CA GLU A 695 0.94 26.18 -7.07
C GLU A 695 -0.18 26.66 -8.00
N MET A 696 -0.79 25.77 -8.81
CA MET A 696 -1.90 26.11 -9.69
C MET A 696 -3.18 26.38 -8.90
N PRO A 697 -3.92 27.48 -9.16
CA PRO A 697 -5.10 27.87 -8.38
C PRO A 697 -6.24 26.83 -8.38
N ASP A 698 -6.51 26.20 -9.53
CA ASP A 698 -7.50 25.13 -9.66
C ASP A 698 -7.11 23.90 -8.83
N VAL A 699 -5.83 23.54 -8.82
CA VAL A 699 -5.29 22.43 -8.04
C VAL A 699 -5.39 22.71 -6.54
N LYS A 700 -5.04 23.91 -6.08
CA LYS A 700 -5.22 24.32 -4.66
C LYS A 700 -6.70 24.23 -4.24
N THR A 701 -7.62 24.55 -5.15
CA THR A 701 -9.07 24.39 -4.89
C THR A 701 -9.41 22.91 -4.70
N PHE A 702 -8.98 22.03 -5.60
CA PHE A 702 -9.24 20.57 -5.44
C PHE A 702 -8.63 19.99 -4.17
N VAL A 703 -7.42 20.42 -3.81
CA VAL A 703 -6.80 20.03 -2.54
C VAL A 703 -7.64 20.48 -1.35
N GLY A 704 -8.12 21.73 -1.38
CA GLY A 704 -8.96 22.30 -0.31
C GLY A 704 -10.32 21.59 -0.16
N LEU A 705 -10.94 21.16 -1.25
CA LEU A 705 -12.23 20.44 -1.23
C LEU A 705 -12.15 19.08 -0.52
N ARG A 706 -10.96 18.50 -0.39
CA ARG A 706 -10.73 17.28 0.39
C ARG A 706 -11.18 17.42 1.84
N PHE A 707 -11.01 18.60 2.42
CA PHE A 707 -11.38 18.89 3.80
C PHE A 707 -12.84 18.56 4.13
N ILE A 708 -13.76 18.68 3.17
CA ILE A 708 -15.18 18.37 3.36
C ILE A 708 -15.33 16.88 3.72
N GLY A 709 -14.75 16.00 2.93
CA GLY A 709 -14.81 14.56 3.17
C GLY A 709 -14.07 14.14 4.46
N ASP A 710 -12.91 14.76 4.72
CA ASP A 710 -12.10 14.49 5.91
C ASP A 710 -12.86 14.85 7.19
N VAL A 711 -13.54 15.99 7.24
CA VAL A 711 -14.36 16.42 8.40
C VAL A 711 -15.54 15.47 8.62
N ILE A 712 -16.24 15.09 7.54
CA ILE A 712 -17.36 14.14 7.65
C ILE A 712 -16.88 12.80 8.20
N ALA A 713 -15.76 12.26 7.72
CA ALA A 713 -15.16 11.03 8.23
C ALA A 713 -14.72 11.19 9.69
N ALA A 714 -14.11 12.32 10.06
CA ALA A 714 -13.67 12.61 11.43
C ALA A 714 -14.84 12.67 12.41
N ILE A 715 -15.97 13.29 12.04
CA ILE A 715 -17.20 13.31 12.84
C ILE A 715 -17.70 11.87 13.07
N ALA A 716 -17.71 11.05 12.01
CA ALA A 716 -18.09 9.65 12.15
C ALA A 716 -17.16 8.89 13.11
N ILE A 717 -15.83 9.07 12.99
CA ILE A 717 -14.84 8.47 13.89
C ILE A 717 -15.10 8.89 15.35
N ALA A 718 -15.44 10.14 15.62
CA ALA A 718 -15.76 10.62 16.96
C ALA A 718 -16.96 9.87 17.60
N VAL A 719 -17.94 9.45 16.79
CA VAL A 719 -19.06 8.61 17.25
C VAL A 719 -18.61 7.25 17.75
N PHE A 720 -17.50 6.70 17.23
CA PHE A 720 -16.89 5.46 17.74
C PHE A 720 -15.94 5.73 18.91
N LEU A 721 -15.05 6.70 18.78
CA LEU A 721 -14.00 7.01 19.73
C LEU A 721 -14.56 7.38 21.11
N ILE A 722 -15.45 8.37 21.17
CA ILE A 722 -15.91 8.93 22.43
C ILE A 722 -16.63 7.89 23.30
N PRO A 723 -17.63 7.13 22.80
CA PRO A 723 -18.30 6.13 23.60
C PRO A 723 -17.38 5.00 24.07
N MET A 724 -16.44 4.57 23.23
CA MET A 724 -15.49 3.51 23.60
C MET A 724 -14.64 3.93 24.80
N TRP A 725 -14.04 5.11 24.76
CA TRP A 725 -13.21 5.63 25.84
C TRP A 725 -14.02 5.90 27.13
N LEU A 726 -15.23 6.44 27.01
CA LEU A 726 -16.12 6.67 28.18
C LEU A 726 -16.60 5.39 28.83
N LYS A 727 -16.76 4.30 28.07
CA LYS A 727 -17.24 3.01 28.60
C LYS A 727 -16.12 2.10 29.08
N LEU A 728 -14.90 2.26 28.57
CA LEU A 728 -13.76 1.39 28.85
C LEU A 728 -13.49 1.22 30.37
N PRO A 729 -13.43 2.28 31.21
CA PRO A 729 -13.16 2.12 32.64
C PRO A 729 -14.21 1.26 33.35
N LYS A 730 -15.48 1.42 32.96
CA LYS A 730 -16.59 0.65 33.56
C LYS A 730 -16.53 -0.84 33.23
N ILE A 731 -15.97 -1.20 32.06
CA ILE A 731 -15.91 -2.60 31.62
C ILE A 731 -14.64 -3.27 32.13
N VAL A 732 -13.50 -2.54 32.15
CA VAL A 732 -12.19 -3.13 32.48
C VAL A 732 -11.87 -3.02 33.97
N ILE A 733 -12.30 -1.96 34.67
CA ILE A 733 -11.87 -1.62 36.03
C ILE A 733 -12.94 -1.96 37.11
N LEU A 734 -14.22 -1.72 36.81
CA LEU A 734 -15.30 -1.71 37.82
C LEU A 734 -15.98 -3.06 38.10
N LYS A 735 -15.46 -4.18 37.57
CA LYS A 735 -15.91 -5.52 37.96
C LYS A 735 -14.80 -6.30 38.70
N ARG A 736 -14.20 -5.66 39.72
CA ARG A 736 -13.47 -6.35 40.78
C ARG A 736 -14.40 -6.63 41.94
#